data_4ce0399fc5ad5dbeaf1236b69ba4fdce
#
_entry.id   4ce0399fc5ad5dbeaf1236b69ba4fdce
#
_cell.length_a   1.000
_cell.length_b   1.000
_cell.length_c   1.000
_cell.angle_alpha   90.00
_cell.angle_beta   90.00
_cell.angle_gamma   90.00
#
_symmetry.space_group_name_H-M   'P 1'
#
loop_
_entity.id
_entity.type
_entity.pdbx_description
1 polymer ?
#
loop_
_entity_poly.entity_id
_entity_poly.type
_entity_poly.pdbx_seq_one_letter_code
_entity_poly.pdbx_strand_id
1 'polypeptide(L)'
;LLVDGTVICQQSSGTLSQQRLRSHELAAAHIADPTERQVASFRQALGLNRFPFAFKIGLALARKDLWNAMGRRCLECLDVGWAKKAYRQAPAPGMVLFLDRIQTVEDKQLLSGHVAGLLGHFPKAREYFLQSCCPEAALDMHCDFLQWDQALALAQTLAPQRLPDIYLKSALQLEGKGEHQQALTHYEQATRDAIPGSRPEHEQQCKAGIAKTSIRLGDLPRGMKVAIELKDPLVSKDCAQVLAKMKQYVEAAQLYEAAGAYDQAASLYILDLNFEAAAPLMNKIHSPKLHLQYAKAKESRGAYREALQAYERARDLDSVVRLSLEQLNEPQKAFQLVRETQLTSGAERVAEYCRKNGNISGAVEFLLLAKNVQEAFMLAERQDEMATFEVGLGDEGTREQHIAIAKYYEQRNLLANAAKHYAFCEDFAMALKLYLKAGEKEIDHAIEVVGKARSDALTHTLIDYLMGESDNVPKDPNYVYRLHKALGNFMQAAGTALIIAKQEQEMGNYKQAHQLLFRTYQDLKSQKLALPQELWRRLMVLHSYVIVKRLVKAGDHQSAAIMLVRVAKNIQQFPAHVVPILTSVVIECQRAKMPGESYQYACTLMKPEYRPQVSEQYKKKIENIVRKPPPEADQKDSLEDHRPCMYCSFTFTESQLDCLNCKNISPFCIATGMRMLKDDWSNCPSCNFPARRSAFNEALQVTEQCPMCDAVVKPTDLAAVSDPSSQINYFKSLFQAAEGS
;
A
#
# COMPACT_ATOMS: atom_id res chain seq x y z
N LEU A 1 -10.91 29.01 -85.53
CA LEU A 1 -10.59 28.62 -84.16
C LEU A 1 -11.80 27.93 -83.57
N LEU A 2 -11.66 26.79 -82.94
CA LEU A 2 -12.73 26.04 -82.29
C LEU A 2 -12.57 26.07 -80.74
N VAL A 3 -13.52 26.71 -80.08
CA VAL A 3 -13.50 26.80 -78.63
C VAL A 3 -14.90 26.47 -78.10
N ASP A 4 -14.95 25.45 -77.19
CA ASP A 4 -16.21 25.04 -76.53
C ASP A 4 -17.39 24.85 -77.45
N GLY A 5 -17.15 24.15 -78.59
CA GLY A 5 -18.20 23.91 -79.58
C GLY A 5 -18.56 25.14 -80.45
N THR A 6 -17.84 26.20 -80.32
CA THR A 6 -18.04 27.41 -81.12
C THR A 6 -16.87 27.58 -82.11
N VAL A 7 -17.17 27.69 -83.39
CA VAL A 7 -16.15 28.01 -84.41
C VAL A 7 -16.03 29.48 -84.50
N ILE A 8 -14.84 29.98 -84.32
CA ILE A 8 -14.54 31.41 -84.51
C ILE A 8 -13.78 31.50 -85.81
N CYS A 9 -14.38 32.20 -86.79
CA CYS A 9 -13.80 32.41 -88.12
C CYS A 9 -13.54 33.93 -88.28
N GLN A 10 -12.36 34.22 -88.80
CA GLN A 10 -12.08 35.56 -89.29
C GLN A 10 -12.52 35.68 -90.77
N GLN A 11 -13.38 36.62 -91.04
CA GLN A 11 -13.84 36.90 -92.43
C GLN A 11 -12.78 37.74 -93.18
N SER A 12 -12.84 37.71 -94.48
CA SER A 12 -11.95 38.54 -95.32
C SER A 12 -12.03 40.03 -95.01
N SER A 13 -13.13 40.51 -94.42
CA SER A 13 -13.33 41.88 -93.92
C SER A 13 -12.60 42.18 -92.61
N GLY A 14 -11.90 41.22 -92.03
CA GLY A 14 -11.24 41.30 -90.70
C GLY A 14 -12.18 41.10 -89.50
N THR A 15 -13.45 41.00 -89.68
CA THR A 15 -14.43 40.75 -88.62
C THR A 15 -14.42 39.32 -88.14
N LEU A 16 -14.59 39.08 -86.83
CA LEU A 16 -14.70 37.74 -86.27
C LEU A 16 -16.17 37.31 -86.23
N SER A 17 -16.47 36.19 -86.89
CA SER A 17 -17.76 35.52 -86.74
C SER A 17 -17.69 34.31 -85.83
N GLN A 18 -18.68 34.14 -84.99
CA GLN A 18 -18.77 33.01 -84.07
C GLN A 18 -19.98 32.13 -84.45
N GLN A 19 -19.79 30.87 -84.70
CA GLN A 19 -20.87 29.95 -85.01
C GLN A 19 -20.77 28.70 -84.18
N ARG A 20 -21.82 28.31 -83.46
CA ARG A 20 -21.83 27.07 -82.73
C ARG A 20 -21.90 25.89 -83.65
N LEU A 21 -21.16 24.84 -83.31
CA LEU A 21 -21.27 23.59 -84.04
C LEU A 21 -22.63 22.95 -83.83
N ARG A 22 -23.32 22.64 -84.96
CA ARG A 22 -24.63 22.03 -84.93
C ARG A 22 -24.68 20.71 -84.16
N SER A 23 -23.62 19.96 -84.18
CA SER A 23 -23.48 18.69 -83.39
C SER A 23 -23.44 18.97 -81.86
N HIS A 24 -22.90 20.12 -81.47
CA HIS A 24 -22.87 20.49 -80.06
C HIS A 24 -24.25 21.03 -79.60
N GLU A 25 -24.93 21.71 -80.42
CA GLU A 25 -26.32 22.18 -80.14
C GLU A 25 -27.32 21.06 -80.12
N LEU A 26 -27.22 20.09 -81.04
CA LEU A 26 -28.04 18.89 -81.05
C LEU A 26 -27.84 17.99 -79.85
N ALA A 27 -26.60 17.80 -79.44
CA ALA A 27 -26.30 16.98 -78.25
C ALA A 27 -26.88 17.64 -76.98
N ALA A 28 -26.95 18.94 -76.90
CA ALA A 28 -27.53 19.66 -75.77
C ALA A 28 -29.06 19.77 -75.81
N ALA A 29 -29.69 19.79 -77.04
CA ALA A 29 -31.12 19.95 -77.21
C ALA A 29 -32.01 18.78 -76.89
N HIS A 30 -31.47 17.54 -76.95
CA HIS A 30 -32.23 16.31 -76.69
C HIS A 30 -32.27 15.86 -75.22
N ILE A 31 -31.55 16.57 -74.28
CA ILE A 31 -31.49 16.21 -72.88
C ILE A 31 -32.25 17.28 -72.08
N ALA A 32 -33.37 16.90 -71.48
CA ALA A 32 -34.21 17.82 -70.71
C ALA A 32 -33.55 18.20 -69.35
N ASP A 33 -32.86 17.27 -68.71
CA ASP A 33 -32.18 17.53 -67.41
C ASP A 33 -30.89 18.33 -67.62
N PRO A 34 -30.73 19.46 -66.94
CA PRO A 34 -29.50 20.28 -66.97
C PRO A 34 -28.29 19.57 -66.50
N THR A 35 -28.41 18.61 -65.55
CA THR A 35 -27.29 17.83 -65.04
C THR A 35 -26.83 16.79 -66.08
N GLU A 36 -27.72 16.10 -66.73
CA GLU A 36 -27.40 15.16 -67.80
C GLU A 36 -26.80 15.88 -69.03
N ARG A 37 -27.22 17.08 -69.27
CA ARG A 37 -26.65 17.98 -70.32
C ARG A 37 -25.17 18.26 -70.06
N GLN A 38 -24.83 18.58 -68.79
CA GLN A 38 -23.46 18.75 -68.38
C GLN A 38 -22.64 17.45 -68.47
N VAL A 39 -23.21 16.30 -68.10
CA VAL A 39 -22.57 14.99 -68.28
C VAL A 39 -22.29 14.69 -69.76
N ALA A 40 -23.21 14.98 -70.64
CA ALA A 40 -23.02 14.83 -72.10
C ALA A 40 -21.86 15.74 -72.61
N SER A 41 -21.81 17.00 -72.14
CA SER A 41 -20.70 17.93 -72.43
C SER A 41 -19.35 17.44 -71.87
N PHE A 42 -19.36 16.85 -70.68
CA PHE A 42 -18.18 16.21 -70.11
C PHE A 42 -17.68 15.05 -70.97
N ARG A 43 -18.57 14.14 -71.35
CA ARG A 43 -18.23 12.96 -72.21
C ARG A 43 -17.70 13.44 -73.56
N GLN A 44 -18.28 14.45 -74.15
CA GLN A 44 -17.80 15.02 -75.40
C GLN A 44 -16.41 15.65 -75.24
N ALA A 45 -16.18 16.41 -74.17
CA ALA A 45 -14.88 16.96 -73.87
C ALA A 45 -13.79 15.89 -73.68
N LEU A 46 -14.13 14.76 -73.04
CA LEU A 46 -13.24 13.59 -72.91
C LEU A 46 -12.95 12.97 -74.30
N GLY A 47 -13.94 12.78 -75.14
CA GLY A 47 -13.76 12.20 -76.48
C GLY A 47 -12.84 13.08 -77.35
N LEU A 48 -12.89 14.38 -77.13
CA LEU A 48 -12.03 15.36 -77.82
C LEU A 48 -10.68 15.62 -77.12
N ASN A 49 -10.36 14.86 -76.08
CA ASN A 49 -9.15 15.00 -75.27
C ASN A 49 -8.92 16.43 -74.68
N ARG A 50 -10.03 17.17 -74.40
CA ARG A 50 -10.00 18.49 -73.78
C ARG A 50 -10.04 18.39 -72.27
N PHE A 51 -9.00 17.85 -71.68
CA PHE A 51 -8.93 17.56 -70.26
C PHE A 51 -9.13 18.74 -69.33
N PRO A 52 -8.56 19.96 -69.60
CA PRO A 52 -8.79 21.13 -68.78
C PRO A 52 -10.28 21.54 -68.72
N PHE A 53 -11.01 21.41 -69.82
CA PHE A 53 -12.41 21.75 -69.91
C PHE A 53 -13.29 20.68 -69.25
N ALA A 54 -13.02 19.41 -69.53
CA ALA A 54 -13.66 18.29 -68.85
C ALA A 54 -13.50 18.38 -67.31
N PHE A 55 -12.32 18.76 -66.84
CA PHE A 55 -12.02 18.90 -65.41
C PHE A 55 -12.90 20.01 -64.75
N LYS A 56 -13.07 21.16 -65.42
CA LYS A 56 -13.95 22.25 -64.94
C LYS A 56 -15.40 21.78 -64.81
N ILE A 57 -15.93 21.04 -65.80
CA ILE A 57 -17.29 20.48 -65.75
C ILE A 57 -17.38 19.41 -64.64
N GLY A 58 -16.36 18.58 -64.51
CA GLY A 58 -16.29 17.54 -63.48
C GLY A 58 -16.35 18.09 -62.05
N LEU A 59 -15.70 19.25 -61.79
CA LEU A 59 -15.79 19.93 -60.50
C LEU A 59 -17.21 20.39 -60.16
N ALA A 60 -17.98 20.83 -61.15
CA ALA A 60 -19.36 21.23 -60.92
C ALA A 60 -20.29 20.03 -60.65
N LEU A 61 -20.01 18.90 -61.26
CA LEU A 61 -20.81 17.67 -61.14
C LEU A 61 -20.43 16.82 -59.93
N ALA A 62 -19.17 16.86 -59.49
CA ALA A 62 -18.58 16.17 -58.32
C ALA A 62 -18.92 14.66 -58.26
N ARG A 63 -19.03 13.96 -59.38
CA ARG A 63 -19.39 12.53 -59.48
C ARG A 63 -18.13 11.65 -59.65
N LYS A 64 -18.02 10.62 -58.82
CA LYS A 64 -16.86 9.68 -58.81
C LYS A 64 -16.70 8.92 -60.14
N ASP A 65 -17.80 8.48 -60.75
CA ASP A 65 -17.81 7.78 -62.04
C ASP A 65 -17.20 8.59 -63.17
N LEU A 66 -17.50 9.89 -63.23
CA LEU A 66 -16.95 10.83 -64.22
C LEU A 66 -15.43 11.02 -64.02
N TRP A 67 -15.00 11.15 -62.79
CA TRP A 67 -13.57 11.25 -62.47
C TRP A 67 -12.79 10.03 -62.86
N ASN A 68 -13.34 8.83 -62.59
CA ASN A 68 -12.74 7.58 -63.04
C ASN A 68 -12.71 7.46 -64.60
N ALA A 69 -13.76 7.87 -65.27
CA ALA A 69 -13.79 7.90 -66.72
C ALA A 69 -12.73 8.89 -67.28
N MET A 70 -12.60 10.06 -66.68
CA MET A 70 -11.59 11.05 -67.06
C MET A 70 -10.18 10.50 -66.83
N GLY A 71 -9.92 9.92 -65.63
CA GLY A 71 -8.63 9.34 -65.31
C GLY A 71 -8.22 8.24 -66.31
N ARG A 72 -9.14 7.35 -66.62
CA ARG A 72 -8.90 6.28 -67.61
C ARG A 72 -8.60 6.84 -69.00
N ARG A 73 -9.37 7.87 -69.45
CA ARG A 73 -9.16 8.45 -70.76
C ARG A 73 -7.82 9.21 -70.83
N CYS A 74 -7.43 9.93 -69.78
CA CYS A 74 -6.13 10.58 -69.69
C CYS A 74 -4.98 9.55 -69.79
N LEU A 75 -5.13 8.39 -69.12
CA LEU A 75 -4.16 7.33 -69.22
C LEU A 75 -4.05 6.74 -70.62
N GLU A 76 -5.17 6.53 -71.33
CA GLU A 76 -5.18 6.11 -72.71
C GLU A 76 -4.40 7.06 -73.64
N CYS A 77 -4.40 8.34 -73.27
CA CYS A 77 -3.62 9.38 -73.99
C CYS A 77 -2.19 9.59 -73.44
N LEU A 78 -1.75 8.79 -72.50
CA LEU A 78 -0.46 8.86 -71.81
C LEU A 78 -0.27 10.22 -71.06
N ASP A 79 -1.33 10.92 -70.72
CA ASP A 79 -1.28 12.15 -69.93
C ASP A 79 -1.43 11.85 -68.44
N VAL A 80 -0.29 11.48 -67.80
CA VAL A 80 -0.23 11.11 -66.40
C VAL A 80 -0.60 12.30 -65.50
N GLY A 81 -0.30 13.52 -65.94
CA GLY A 81 -0.56 14.74 -65.14
C GLY A 81 -2.05 14.99 -64.93
N TRP A 82 -2.87 14.92 -66.00
CA TRP A 82 -4.29 15.03 -65.89
C TRP A 82 -4.98 13.83 -65.29
N ALA A 83 -4.47 12.61 -65.51
CA ALA A 83 -4.94 11.41 -64.88
C ALA A 83 -4.80 11.52 -63.35
N LYS A 84 -3.68 11.96 -62.85
CA LYS A 84 -3.42 12.19 -61.41
C LYS A 84 -4.39 13.21 -60.82
N LYS A 85 -4.63 14.35 -61.52
CA LYS A 85 -5.61 15.34 -61.07
C LYS A 85 -7.02 14.76 -60.98
N ALA A 86 -7.42 13.94 -61.97
CA ALA A 86 -8.74 13.28 -61.96
C ALA A 86 -8.89 12.28 -60.82
N TYR A 87 -7.88 11.40 -60.56
CA TYR A 87 -7.91 10.42 -59.50
C TYR A 87 -7.74 11.02 -58.09
N ARG A 88 -7.23 12.25 -57.96
CA ARG A 88 -7.31 13.02 -56.70
C ARG A 88 -8.73 13.44 -56.35
N GLN A 89 -9.57 13.69 -57.34
CA GLN A 89 -10.98 14.03 -57.14
C GLN A 89 -11.84 12.75 -56.98
N ALA A 90 -11.46 11.65 -57.59
CA ALA A 90 -12.02 10.35 -57.30
C ALA A 90 -11.23 9.77 -56.11
N PRO A 91 -11.80 9.49 -54.93
CA PRO A 91 -11.03 9.05 -53.76
C PRO A 91 -10.33 7.71 -54.02
N ALA A 92 -9.23 7.75 -54.78
CA ALA A 92 -8.42 6.60 -55.21
C ALA A 92 -6.93 6.84 -54.89
N PRO A 93 -6.54 6.84 -53.61
CA PRO A 93 -5.16 7.16 -53.20
C PRO A 93 -4.11 6.24 -53.79
N GLY A 94 -4.40 4.94 -53.95
CA GLY A 94 -3.47 3.99 -54.59
C GLY A 94 -3.11 4.35 -56.01
N MET A 95 -4.11 4.79 -56.81
CA MET A 95 -3.88 5.24 -58.19
C MET A 95 -3.00 6.52 -58.21
N VAL A 96 -3.24 7.46 -57.30
CA VAL A 96 -2.47 8.69 -57.24
C VAL A 96 -1.01 8.41 -56.90
N LEU A 97 -0.75 7.54 -55.89
CA LEU A 97 0.60 7.13 -55.50
C LEU A 97 1.32 6.42 -56.64
N PHE A 98 0.64 5.53 -57.36
CA PHE A 98 1.23 4.83 -58.48
C PHE A 98 1.58 5.79 -59.65
N LEU A 99 0.65 6.73 -59.96
CA LEU A 99 0.85 7.72 -60.99
C LEU A 99 2.00 8.70 -60.64
N ASP A 100 2.21 8.99 -59.36
CA ASP A 100 3.38 9.76 -58.90
C ASP A 100 4.69 9.07 -59.21
N ARG A 101 4.77 7.74 -59.09
CA ARG A 101 5.98 6.98 -59.43
C ARG A 101 6.27 6.95 -60.92
N ILE A 102 5.24 6.78 -61.77
CA ILE A 102 5.42 6.67 -63.21
C ILE A 102 5.52 8.04 -63.91
N GLN A 103 5.20 9.12 -63.23
CA GLN A 103 5.25 10.48 -63.79
C GLN A 103 6.66 10.90 -64.16
N THR A 104 7.71 10.32 -63.52
CA THR A 104 9.12 10.64 -63.75
C THR A 104 9.76 9.70 -64.79
N VAL A 105 8.98 8.78 -65.37
CA VAL A 105 9.49 7.83 -66.37
C VAL A 105 9.60 8.54 -67.73
N GLU A 106 10.82 8.66 -68.21
CA GLU A 106 11.11 9.33 -69.51
C GLU A 106 10.94 8.38 -70.70
N ASP A 107 11.20 7.08 -70.52
CA ASP A 107 11.01 6.11 -71.59
C ASP A 107 9.55 5.90 -71.91
N LYS A 108 9.15 6.27 -73.14
CA LYS A 108 7.76 6.18 -73.59
C LYS A 108 7.24 4.73 -73.62
N GLN A 109 8.08 3.73 -73.93
CA GLN A 109 7.66 2.32 -73.96
C GLN A 109 7.42 1.82 -72.53
N LEU A 110 8.32 2.17 -71.63
CA LEU A 110 8.16 1.82 -70.21
C LEU A 110 6.89 2.48 -69.59
N LEU A 111 6.67 3.74 -69.87
CA LEU A 111 5.44 4.45 -69.44
C LEU A 111 4.20 3.83 -70.06
N SER A 112 4.23 3.50 -71.36
CA SER A 112 3.12 2.83 -72.06
C SER A 112 2.84 1.44 -71.47
N GLY A 113 3.85 0.73 -71.06
CA GLY A 113 3.71 -0.57 -70.35
C GLY A 113 3.01 -0.41 -69.04
N HIS A 114 3.43 0.52 -68.21
CA HIS A 114 2.78 0.79 -66.90
C HIS A 114 1.32 1.22 -67.05
N VAL A 115 1.05 2.10 -68.03
CA VAL A 115 -0.33 2.57 -68.33
C VAL A 115 -1.20 1.43 -68.86
N ALA A 116 -0.67 0.59 -69.76
CA ALA A 116 -1.39 -0.57 -70.29
C ALA A 116 -1.73 -1.58 -69.18
N GLY A 117 -0.82 -1.78 -68.24
CA GLY A 117 -1.04 -2.58 -67.03
C GLY A 117 -2.16 -2.03 -66.16
N LEU A 118 -2.19 -0.73 -65.91
CA LEU A 118 -3.26 -0.06 -65.15
C LEU A 118 -4.63 -0.13 -65.86
N LEU A 119 -4.65 -0.14 -67.19
CA LEU A 119 -5.84 -0.28 -67.97
C LEU A 119 -6.33 -1.73 -68.12
N GLY A 120 -5.57 -2.75 -67.63
CA GLY A 120 -5.86 -4.15 -67.70
C GLY A 120 -5.47 -4.81 -69.04
N HIS A 121 -4.71 -4.15 -69.87
CA HIS A 121 -4.22 -4.66 -71.17
C HIS A 121 -2.88 -5.39 -71.00
N PHE A 122 -2.83 -6.44 -70.21
CA PHE A 122 -1.57 -7.14 -69.82
C PHE A 122 -0.74 -7.64 -71.01
N PRO A 123 -1.31 -8.22 -72.07
CA PRO A 123 -0.52 -8.64 -73.23
C PRO A 123 0.25 -7.47 -73.89
N LYS A 124 -0.40 -6.36 -74.04
CA LYS A 124 0.20 -5.16 -74.60
C LYS A 124 1.23 -4.53 -73.63
N ALA A 125 0.92 -4.54 -72.34
CA ALA A 125 1.86 -4.11 -71.32
C ALA A 125 3.17 -4.85 -71.36
N ARG A 126 3.09 -6.21 -71.51
CA ARG A 126 4.23 -7.09 -71.66
C ARG A 126 5.05 -6.70 -72.88
N GLU A 127 4.44 -6.48 -74.04
CA GLU A 127 5.14 -6.11 -75.28
C GLU A 127 5.90 -4.76 -75.11
N TYR A 128 5.20 -3.79 -74.53
CA TYR A 128 5.84 -2.47 -74.24
C TYR A 128 6.99 -2.55 -73.29
N PHE A 129 6.87 -3.34 -72.21
CA PHE A 129 7.96 -3.52 -71.28
C PHE A 129 9.16 -4.23 -71.90
N LEU A 130 8.95 -5.25 -72.75
CA LEU A 130 10.02 -5.96 -73.44
C LEU A 130 10.79 -5.10 -74.47
N GLN A 131 10.08 -4.04 -74.99
CA GLN A 131 10.67 -3.07 -75.92
C GLN A 131 11.27 -1.84 -75.20
N SER A 132 11.09 -1.73 -73.92
CA SER A 132 11.58 -0.59 -73.12
C SER A 132 13.03 -0.75 -72.67
N CYS A 133 13.57 0.31 -72.08
CA CYS A 133 14.90 0.28 -71.43
C CYS A 133 14.96 -0.64 -70.23
N CYS A 134 13.84 -1.12 -69.70
CA CYS A 134 13.75 -1.98 -68.54
C CYS A 134 12.87 -3.20 -68.84
N PRO A 135 13.35 -4.24 -69.57
CA PRO A 135 12.55 -5.42 -69.87
C PRO A 135 12.13 -6.23 -68.64
N GLU A 136 12.87 -6.07 -67.52
CA GLU A 136 12.54 -6.75 -66.26
C GLU A 136 11.20 -6.25 -65.66
N ALA A 137 10.71 -5.08 -66.08
CA ALA A 137 9.41 -4.61 -65.68
C ALA A 137 8.26 -5.55 -66.14
N ALA A 138 8.45 -6.28 -67.24
CA ALA A 138 7.51 -7.34 -67.67
C ALA A 138 7.50 -8.50 -66.66
N LEU A 139 8.66 -8.85 -66.11
CA LEU A 139 8.81 -9.90 -65.12
C LEU A 139 8.13 -9.47 -63.79
N ASP A 140 8.38 -8.22 -63.36
CA ASP A 140 7.76 -7.68 -62.13
C ASP A 140 6.23 -7.66 -62.28
N MET A 141 5.71 -7.26 -63.47
CA MET A 141 4.27 -7.26 -63.72
C MET A 141 3.67 -8.69 -63.58
N HIS A 142 4.31 -9.71 -64.19
CA HIS A 142 3.81 -11.10 -64.07
C HIS A 142 3.91 -11.61 -62.62
N CYS A 143 4.94 -11.21 -61.87
CA CYS A 143 5.02 -11.52 -60.43
C CYS A 143 3.91 -10.87 -59.63
N ASP A 144 3.62 -9.60 -59.86
CA ASP A 144 2.58 -8.83 -59.15
C ASP A 144 1.18 -9.36 -59.43
N PHE A 145 0.95 -9.85 -60.64
CA PHE A 145 -0.29 -10.50 -61.02
C PHE A 145 -0.32 -12.01 -60.74
N LEU A 146 0.69 -12.54 -60.04
CA LEU A 146 0.77 -13.94 -59.63
C LEU A 146 0.71 -14.94 -60.80
N GLN A 147 1.19 -14.56 -61.97
CA GLN A 147 1.27 -15.38 -63.17
C GLN A 147 2.66 -16.09 -63.25
N TRP A 148 2.87 -17.03 -62.33
CA TRP A 148 4.18 -17.63 -62.08
C TRP A 148 4.77 -18.37 -63.25
N ASP A 149 3.99 -19.09 -64.03
CA ASP A 149 4.51 -19.83 -65.21
C ASP A 149 5.14 -18.86 -66.23
N GLN A 150 4.48 -17.75 -66.47
CA GLN A 150 4.97 -16.70 -67.36
C GLN A 150 6.16 -15.94 -66.76
N ALA A 151 6.14 -15.67 -65.44
CA ALA A 151 7.22 -15.05 -64.75
C ALA A 151 8.49 -15.92 -64.76
N LEU A 152 8.35 -17.21 -64.48
CA LEU A 152 9.50 -18.15 -64.52
C LEU A 152 10.11 -18.29 -65.91
N ALA A 153 9.27 -18.44 -66.97
CA ALA A 153 9.72 -18.52 -68.35
C ALA A 153 10.48 -17.24 -68.77
N LEU A 154 10.01 -16.08 -68.39
CA LEU A 154 10.70 -14.80 -68.63
C LEU A 154 12.00 -14.66 -67.82
N ALA A 155 11.96 -15.07 -66.55
CA ALA A 155 13.13 -14.99 -65.70
C ALA A 155 14.29 -15.86 -66.20
N GLN A 156 14.02 -17.04 -66.76
CA GLN A 156 15.05 -17.89 -67.31
C GLN A 156 15.83 -17.22 -68.47
N THR A 157 15.17 -16.34 -69.22
CA THR A 157 15.79 -15.65 -70.37
C THR A 157 16.33 -14.27 -70.05
N LEU A 158 15.66 -13.50 -69.20
CA LEU A 158 15.97 -12.10 -68.94
C LEU A 158 16.81 -11.90 -67.66
N ALA A 159 16.51 -12.63 -66.60
CA ALA A 159 17.13 -12.40 -65.30
C ALA A 159 17.27 -13.71 -64.50
N PRO A 160 18.17 -14.62 -64.86
CA PRO A 160 18.34 -15.90 -64.16
C PRO A 160 18.68 -15.75 -62.66
N GLN A 161 19.36 -14.64 -62.31
CA GLN A 161 19.69 -14.33 -60.92
C GLN A 161 18.46 -14.08 -60.01
N ARG A 162 17.30 -13.81 -60.60
CA ARG A 162 16.03 -13.58 -59.85
C ARG A 162 15.18 -14.84 -59.70
N LEU A 163 15.54 -15.93 -60.36
CA LEU A 163 14.82 -17.19 -60.30
C LEU A 163 14.54 -17.68 -58.85
N PRO A 164 15.57 -17.70 -57.96
CA PRO A 164 15.32 -18.14 -56.58
C PRO A 164 14.25 -17.32 -55.85
N ASP A 165 14.26 -15.99 -56.02
CA ASP A 165 13.27 -15.10 -55.39
C ASP A 165 11.86 -15.34 -55.96
N ILE A 166 11.73 -15.63 -57.26
CA ILE A 166 10.46 -15.91 -57.92
C ILE A 166 9.90 -17.29 -57.49
N TYR A 167 10.78 -18.30 -57.44
CA TYR A 167 10.39 -19.62 -56.92
C TYR A 167 9.91 -19.51 -55.46
N LEU A 168 10.62 -18.74 -54.62
CA LEU A 168 10.18 -18.53 -53.24
C LEU A 168 8.80 -17.84 -53.13
N LYS A 169 8.57 -16.79 -53.92
CA LYS A 169 7.28 -16.11 -53.96
C LYS A 169 6.14 -17.00 -54.45
N SER A 170 6.41 -17.78 -55.50
CA SER A 170 5.50 -18.75 -56.06
C SER A 170 5.15 -19.86 -55.02
N ALA A 171 6.18 -20.38 -54.35
CA ALA A 171 6.02 -21.39 -53.32
C ALA A 171 5.15 -20.91 -52.16
N LEU A 172 5.37 -19.66 -51.69
CA LEU A 172 4.54 -19.02 -50.64
C LEU A 172 3.06 -18.93 -51.06
N GLN A 173 2.80 -18.58 -52.32
CA GLN A 173 1.43 -18.50 -52.80
C GLN A 173 0.79 -19.88 -52.93
N LEU A 174 1.49 -20.88 -53.45
CA LEU A 174 1.03 -22.26 -53.58
C LEU A 174 0.77 -22.88 -52.20
N GLU A 175 1.62 -22.58 -51.22
CA GLU A 175 1.37 -22.97 -49.81
C GLU A 175 0.07 -22.35 -49.29
N GLY A 176 -0.18 -21.07 -49.56
CA GLY A 176 -1.41 -20.38 -49.17
C GLY A 176 -2.67 -20.94 -49.86
N LYS A 177 -2.53 -21.46 -51.09
CA LYS A 177 -3.61 -22.16 -51.81
C LYS A 177 -3.84 -23.61 -51.33
N GLY A 178 -2.90 -24.16 -50.56
CA GLY A 178 -2.95 -25.55 -50.10
C GLY A 178 -2.35 -26.58 -51.08
N GLU A 179 -1.68 -26.14 -52.17
CA GLU A 179 -1.01 -26.99 -53.14
C GLU A 179 0.42 -27.36 -52.66
N HIS A 180 0.47 -28.09 -51.54
CA HIS A 180 1.70 -28.34 -50.80
C HIS A 180 2.77 -29.08 -51.60
N GLN A 181 2.39 -30.00 -52.53
CA GLN A 181 3.34 -30.73 -53.33
C GLN A 181 4.09 -29.82 -54.30
N GLN A 182 3.37 -28.95 -55.00
CA GLN A 182 3.98 -27.98 -55.92
C GLN A 182 4.80 -26.93 -55.15
N ALA A 183 4.27 -26.46 -53.99
CA ALA A 183 4.99 -25.57 -53.15
C ALA A 183 6.37 -26.12 -52.68
N LEU A 184 6.40 -27.41 -52.28
CA LEU A 184 7.62 -28.08 -51.89
C LEU A 184 8.66 -28.09 -53.02
N THR A 185 8.23 -28.46 -54.25
CA THR A 185 9.14 -28.47 -55.41
C THR A 185 9.70 -27.07 -55.71
N HIS A 186 8.88 -26.04 -55.60
CA HIS A 186 9.34 -24.65 -55.82
C HIS A 186 10.28 -24.18 -54.69
N TYR A 187 10.05 -24.53 -53.43
CA TYR A 187 10.98 -24.24 -52.35
C TYR A 187 12.33 -24.93 -52.53
N GLU A 188 12.32 -26.21 -53.01
CA GLU A 188 13.56 -26.94 -53.31
C GLU A 188 14.33 -26.30 -54.48
N GLN A 189 13.62 -25.88 -55.53
CA GLN A 189 14.25 -25.17 -56.66
C GLN A 189 14.81 -23.82 -56.21
N ALA A 190 14.07 -23.06 -55.41
CA ALA A 190 14.56 -21.82 -54.85
C ALA A 190 15.85 -21.98 -54.02
N THR A 191 15.99 -23.12 -53.34
CA THR A 191 17.19 -23.42 -52.55
C THR A 191 18.37 -23.90 -53.44
N ARG A 192 18.11 -24.65 -54.53
CA ARG A 192 19.14 -25.17 -55.43
C ARG A 192 19.76 -24.07 -56.29
N ASP A 193 18.91 -23.16 -56.77
CA ASP A 193 19.31 -22.09 -57.69
C ASP A 193 19.89 -20.86 -56.94
N ALA A 194 19.77 -20.84 -55.64
CA ALA A 194 20.36 -19.78 -54.81
C ALA A 194 21.87 -19.97 -54.66
N ILE A 195 22.62 -18.88 -54.74
CA ILE A 195 24.05 -18.88 -54.46
C ILE A 195 24.24 -19.08 -52.96
N PRO A 196 24.93 -20.15 -52.51
CA PRO A 196 25.11 -20.44 -51.10
C PRO A 196 25.71 -19.27 -50.31
N GLY A 197 25.03 -18.84 -49.23
CA GLY A 197 25.52 -17.78 -48.34
C GLY A 197 25.27 -16.35 -48.80
N SER A 198 24.71 -16.12 -50.01
CA SER A 198 24.43 -14.76 -50.52
C SER A 198 23.28 -14.02 -49.81
N ARG A 199 22.30 -14.73 -49.31
CA ARG A 199 21.10 -14.20 -48.65
C ARG A 199 20.58 -15.15 -47.56
N PRO A 200 21.08 -15.01 -46.33
CA PRO A 200 20.69 -15.90 -45.22
C PRO A 200 19.18 -15.92 -44.97
N GLU A 201 18.50 -14.79 -45.12
CA GLU A 201 17.05 -14.68 -44.94
C GLU A 201 16.23 -15.48 -45.95
N HIS A 202 16.67 -15.47 -47.22
CA HIS A 202 16.05 -16.24 -48.28
C HIS A 202 16.19 -17.76 -48.02
N GLU A 203 17.40 -18.19 -47.62
CA GLU A 203 17.65 -19.60 -47.30
C GLU A 203 16.82 -20.06 -46.10
N GLN A 204 16.69 -19.21 -45.07
CA GLN A 204 15.83 -19.51 -43.94
C GLN A 204 14.35 -19.61 -44.31
N GLN A 205 13.81 -18.73 -45.16
CA GLN A 205 12.45 -18.77 -45.64
C GLN A 205 12.14 -20.05 -46.47
N CYS A 206 13.07 -20.42 -47.34
CA CYS A 206 12.98 -21.62 -48.12
C CYS A 206 12.94 -22.89 -47.23
N LYS A 207 13.91 -22.99 -46.30
CA LYS A 207 13.97 -24.10 -45.33
C LYS A 207 12.72 -24.15 -44.45
N ALA A 208 12.20 -22.98 -43.99
CA ALA A 208 10.94 -22.91 -43.26
C ALA A 208 9.75 -23.42 -44.10
N GLY A 209 9.69 -23.02 -45.35
CA GLY A 209 8.67 -23.53 -46.29
C GLY A 209 8.76 -25.06 -46.53
N ILE A 210 10.00 -25.57 -46.73
CA ILE A 210 10.24 -27.02 -46.87
C ILE A 210 9.78 -27.76 -45.60
N ALA A 211 10.12 -27.26 -44.41
CA ALA A 211 9.70 -27.90 -43.16
C ALA A 211 8.17 -27.96 -43.04
N LYS A 212 7.48 -26.83 -43.24
CA LYS A 212 6.01 -26.75 -43.17
C LYS A 212 5.29 -27.62 -44.18
N THR A 213 5.74 -27.59 -45.46
CA THR A 213 5.11 -28.35 -46.54
C THR A 213 5.40 -29.83 -46.43
N SER A 214 6.61 -30.25 -46.02
CA SER A 214 6.92 -31.66 -45.78
C SER A 214 6.03 -32.28 -44.68
N ILE A 215 5.83 -31.54 -43.58
CA ILE A 215 4.94 -31.99 -42.50
C ILE A 215 3.50 -32.15 -43.01
N ARG A 216 2.99 -31.18 -43.78
CA ARG A 216 1.61 -31.25 -44.33
C ARG A 216 1.42 -32.38 -45.32
N LEU A 217 2.48 -32.78 -46.01
CA LEU A 217 2.49 -33.92 -46.94
C LEU A 217 2.64 -35.28 -46.25
N GLY A 218 2.94 -35.28 -44.94
CA GLY A 218 3.12 -36.50 -44.15
C GLY A 218 4.55 -37.01 -44.03
N ASP A 219 5.53 -36.31 -44.61
CA ASP A 219 6.97 -36.60 -44.44
C ASP A 219 7.45 -35.96 -43.15
N LEU A 220 7.05 -36.53 -42.00
CA LEU A 220 7.34 -36.03 -40.68
C LEU A 220 8.83 -36.01 -40.35
N PRO A 221 9.62 -37.09 -40.64
CA PRO A 221 11.03 -37.11 -40.27
C PRO A 221 11.83 -36.01 -40.93
N ARG A 222 11.56 -35.75 -42.20
CA ARG A 222 12.21 -34.70 -42.97
C ARG A 222 11.84 -33.30 -42.46
N GLY A 223 10.54 -33.08 -42.30
CA GLY A 223 10.01 -31.78 -41.85
C GLY A 223 10.51 -31.40 -40.45
N MET A 224 10.48 -32.36 -39.53
CA MET A 224 10.99 -32.13 -38.15
C MET A 224 12.47 -31.86 -38.12
N LYS A 225 13.28 -32.62 -38.87
CA LYS A 225 14.72 -32.44 -38.98
C LYS A 225 15.07 -31.03 -39.44
N VAL A 226 14.46 -30.57 -40.53
CA VAL A 226 14.70 -29.21 -41.07
C VAL A 226 14.20 -28.14 -40.11
N ALA A 227 13.09 -28.30 -39.42
CA ALA A 227 12.56 -27.35 -38.44
C ALA A 227 13.52 -27.20 -37.24
N ILE A 228 14.11 -28.29 -36.76
CA ILE A 228 15.05 -28.28 -35.63
C ILE A 228 16.40 -27.68 -36.05
N GLU A 229 16.90 -28.00 -37.27
CA GLU A 229 18.16 -27.46 -37.81
C GLU A 229 18.09 -25.95 -37.99
N LEU A 230 16.96 -25.39 -38.34
CA LEU A 230 16.71 -23.95 -38.48
C LEU A 230 16.86 -23.16 -37.16
N LYS A 231 16.62 -23.80 -36.04
CA LYS A 231 16.62 -23.14 -34.69
C LYS A 231 15.75 -21.88 -34.62
N ASP A 232 14.74 -21.76 -35.50
CA ASP A 232 13.79 -20.65 -35.47
C ASP A 232 12.55 -21.04 -34.64
N PRO A 233 12.31 -20.34 -33.50
CA PRO A 233 11.19 -20.66 -32.64
C PRO A 233 9.81 -20.49 -33.31
N LEU A 234 9.69 -19.54 -34.25
CA LEU A 234 8.42 -19.31 -34.97
C LEU A 234 8.08 -20.44 -35.91
N VAL A 235 9.05 -20.86 -36.72
CA VAL A 235 8.86 -21.96 -37.65
C VAL A 235 8.56 -23.28 -36.91
N SER A 236 9.28 -23.55 -35.84
CA SER A 236 9.08 -24.73 -35.00
C SER A 236 7.69 -24.73 -34.37
N LYS A 237 7.18 -23.58 -33.90
CA LYS A 237 5.81 -23.44 -33.38
C LYS A 237 4.74 -23.68 -34.47
N ASP A 238 4.92 -23.09 -35.66
CA ASP A 238 4.00 -23.29 -36.79
C ASP A 238 3.93 -24.76 -37.20
N CYS A 239 5.07 -25.42 -37.33
CA CYS A 239 5.18 -26.81 -37.62
C CYS A 239 4.52 -27.69 -36.54
N ALA A 240 4.80 -27.39 -35.28
CA ALA A 240 4.18 -28.07 -34.14
C ALA A 240 2.65 -27.94 -34.15
N GLN A 241 2.14 -26.75 -34.48
CA GLN A 241 0.69 -26.50 -34.56
C GLN A 241 0.03 -27.34 -35.68
N VAL A 242 0.72 -27.52 -36.80
CA VAL A 242 0.24 -28.39 -37.89
C VAL A 242 0.20 -29.83 -37.41
N LEU A 243 1.26 -30.33 -36.79
CA LEU A 243 1.31 -31.70 -36.23
C LEU A 243 0.25 -31.95 -35.17
N ALA A 244 0.01 -30.96 -34.28
CA ALA A 244 -1.03 -31.05 -33.26
C ALA A 244 -2.44 -31.19 -33.90
N LYS A 245 -2.72 -30.47 -34.99
CA LYS A 245 -3.97 -30.66 -35.79
C LYS A 245 -4.07 -32.01 -36.44
N MET A 246 -2.94 -32.58 -36.81
CA MET A 246 -2.87 -33.96 -37.37
C MET A 246 -2.91 -35.05 -36.27
N LYS A 247 -3.07 -34.67 -35.01
CA LYS A 247 -3.09 -35.55 -33.83
C LYS A 247 -1.76 -36.29 -33.58
N GLN A 248 -0.67 -35.78 -34.09
CA GLN A 248 0.69 -36.27 -33.81
C GLN A 248 1.24 -35.49 -32.61
N TYR A 249 0.78 -35.88 -31.40
CA TYR A 249 1.00 -35.07 -30.19
C TYR A 249 2.44 -35.13 -29.69
N VAL A 250 3.09 -36.28 -29.81
CA VAL A 250 4.48 -36.46 -29.35
C VAL A 250 5.45 -35.62 -30.15
N GLU A 251 5.35 -35.72 -31.49
CA GLU A 251 6.18 -35.00 -32.43
C GLU A 251 5.95 -33.49 -32.36
N ALA A 252 4.66 -33.09 -32.21
CA ALA A 252 4.32 -31.68 -32.00
C ALA A 252 4.93 -31.15 -30.71
N ALA A 253 4.88 -31.92 -29.61
CA ALA A 253 5.45 -31.52 -28.32
C ALA A 253 6.97 -31.38 -28.38
N GLN A 254 7.68 -32.24 -29.10
CA GLN A 254 9.14 -32.14 -29.32
C GLN A 254 9.52 -30.84 -30.04
N LEU A 255 8.76 -30.43 -31.05
CA LEU A 255 8.98 -29.19 -31.75
C LEU A 255 8.65 -27.96 -30.87
N TYR A 256 7.59 -28.02 -30.06
CA TYR A 256 7.31 -26.96 -29.09
C TYR A 256 8.40 -26.85 -28.02
N GLU A 257 8.98 -27.97 -27.60
CA GLU A 257 10.09 -28.01 -26.68
C GLU A 257 11.33 -27.37 -27.30
N ALA A 258 11.66 -27.74 -28.54
CA ALA A 258 12.76 -27.14 -29.30
C ALA A 258 12.57 -25.62 -29.51
N ALA A 259 11.32 -25.16 -29.62
CA ALA A 259 10.93 -23.77 -29.73
C ALA A 259 10.91 -23.01 -28.38
N GLY A 260 11.18 -23.68 -27.25
CA GLY A 260 11.09 -23.10 -25.91
C GLY A 260 9.65 -22.85 -25.44
N ALA A 261 8.63 -23.37 -26.14
CA ALA A 261 7.23 -23.22 -25.80
C ALA A 261 6.76 -24.36 -24.89
N TYR A 262 7.32 -24.41 -23.68
CA TYR A 262 7.14 -25.50 -22.73
C TYR A 262 5.69 -25.74 -22.31
N ASP A 263 4.89 -24.67 -22.21
CA ASP A 263 3.46 -24.77 -21.85
C ASP A 263 2.67 -25.59 -22.89
N GLN A 264 2.91 -25.35 -24.17
CA GLN A 264 2.25 -26.03 -25.26
C GLN A 264 2.76 -27.49 -25.40
N ALA A 265 4.07 -27.69 -25.24
CA ALA A 265 4.65 -29.03 -25.24
C ALA A 265 4.08 -29.88 -24.12
N ALA A 266 4.05 -29.38 -22.89
CA ALA A 266 3.51 -30.12 -21.77
C ALA A 266 2.01 -30.41 -21.92
N SER A 267 1.22 -29.46 -22.45
CA SER A 267 -0.20 -29.68 -22.68
C SER A 267 -0.44 -30.88 -23.64
N LEU A 268 0.38 -31.03 -24.68
CA LEU A 268 0.28 -32.15 -25.62
C LEU A 268 0.77 -33.45 -25.00
N TYR A 269 1.85 -33.45 -24.24
CA TYR A 269 2.28 -34.67 -23.53
C TYR A 269 1.25 -35.13 -22.49
N ILE A 270 0.56 -34.18 -21.82
CA ILE A 270 -0.54 -34.54 -20.91
C ILE A 270 -1.71 -35.13 -21.66
N LEU A 271 -2.06 -34.61 -22.84
CA LEU A 271 -3.13 -35.16 -23.71
C LEU A 271 -2.79 -36.55 -24.20
N ASP A 272 -1.54 -36.82 -24.53
CA ASP A 272 -1.05 -38.13 -24.96
C ASP A 272 -0.76 -39.08 -23.79
N LEU A 273 -1.00 -38.65 -22.55
CA LEU A 273 -0.73 -39.40 -21.31
C LEU A 273 0.75 -39.78 -21.12
N ASN A 274 1.66 -39.08 -21.77
CA ASN A 274 3.11 -39.27 -21.64
C ASN A 274 3.67 -38.41 -20.53
N PHE A 275 3.53 -38.87 -19.27
CA PHE A 275 3.93 -38.09 -18.08
C PHE A 275 5.42 -38.10 -17.83
N GLU A 276 6.16 -39.07 -18.39
CA GLU A 276 7.63 -39.10 -18.24
C GLU A 276 8.28 -37.95 -18.98
N ALA A 277 7.79 -37.65 -20.18
CA ALA A 277 8.25 -36.50 -20.94
C ALA A 277 7.69 -35.17 -20.41
N ALA A 278 6.48 -35.16 -19.84
CA ALA A 278 5.87 -33.96 -19.26
C ALA A 278 6.54 -33.51 -17.95
N ALA A 279 6.97 -34.45 -17.09
CA ALA A 279 7.49 -34.15 -15.75
C ALA A 279 8.66 -33.13 -15.70
N PRO A 280 9.71 -33.24 -16.52
CA PRO A 280 10.80 -32.28 -16.53
C PRO A 280 10.36 -30.89 -17.00
N LEU A 281 9.36 -30.81 -17.88
CA LEU A 281 8.81 -29.56 -18.39
C LEU A 281 7.99 -28.82 -17.34
N MET A 282 7.26 -29.56 -16.49
CA MET A 282 6.44 -28.97 -15.42
C MET A 282 7.24 -28.14 -14.44
N ASN A 283 8.55 -28.35 -14.33
CA ASN A 283 9.43 -27.50 -13.50
C ASN A 283 9.74 -26.14 -14.14
N LYS A 284 9.59 -26.02 -15.46
CA LYS A 284 9.87 -24.80 -16.23
C LYS A 284 8.60 -23.98 -16.50
N ILE A 285 7.44 -24.53 -16.18
CA ILE A 285 6.12 -23.98 -16.49
C ILE A 285 5.54 -23.29 -15.26
N HIS A 286 4.95 -22.11 -15.46
CA HIS A 286 4.28 -21.34 -14.42
C HIS A 286 2.75 -21.29 -14.58
N SER A 287 2.20 -21.95 -15.57
CA SER A 287 0.75 -21.95 -15.86
C SER A 287 -0.04 -22.80 -14.85
N PRO A 288 -0.90 -22.19 -14.01
CA PRO A 288 -1.69 -22.95 -13.03
C PRO A 288 -2.63 -23.98 -13.67
N LYS A 289 -3.16 -23.67 -14.86
CA LYS A 289 -4.08 -24.56 -15.58
C LYS A 289 -3.42 -25.87 -15.99
N LEU A 290 -2.18 -25.83 -16.46
CA LEU A 290 -1.42 -27.01 -16.86
C LEU A 290 -1.04 -27.86 -15.66
N HIS A 291 -0.61 -27.21 -14.56
CA HIS A 291 -0.35 -27.93 -13.31
C HIS A 291 -1.60 -28.62 -12.78
N LEU A 292 -2.79 -27.98 -12.91
CA LEU A 292 -4.06 -28.58 -12.52
C LEU A 292 -4.41 -29.81 -13.40
N GLN A 293 -4.22 -29.71 -14.71
CA GLN A 293 -4.46 -30.83 -15.61
C GLN A 293 -3.51 -32.00 -15.35
N TYR A 294 -2.23 -31.70 -15.15
CA TYR A 294 -1.21 -32.69 -14.79
C TYR A 294 -1.51 -33.35 -13.44
N ALA A 295 -1.91 -32.56 -12.44
CA ALA A 295 -2.28 -33.07 -11.13
C ALA A 295 -3.45 -34.05 -11.19
N LYS A 296 -4.54 -33.68 -11.90
CA LYS A 296 -5.70 -34.54 -12.09
C LYS A 296 -5.34 -35.85 -12.80
N ALA A 297 -4.50 -35.75 -13.82
CA ALA A 297 -4.06 -36.94 -14.58
C ALA A 297 -3.13 -37.85 -13.73
N LYS A 298 -2.30 -37.31 -12.87
CA LYS A 298 -1.48 -38.09 -11.91
C LYS A 298 -2.33 -38.68 -10.80
N GLU A 299 -3.33 -37.97 -10.30
CA GLU A 299 -4.29 -38.46 -9.31
C GLU A 299 -5.05 -39.66 -9.82
N SER A 300 -5.55 -39.65 -11.07
CA SER A 300 -6.28 -40.78 -11.69
C SER A 300 -5.43 -42.05 -11.83
N ARG A 301 -4.08 -41.91 -11.77
CA ARG A 301 -3.14 -43.03 -11.78
C ARG A 301 -2.69 -43.48 -10.39
N GLY A 302 -3.17 -42.83 -9.33
CA GLY A 302 -2.79 -43.15 -7.95
C GLY A 302 -1.44 -42.60 -7.51
N ALA A 303 -0.80 -41.74 -8.30
CA ALA A 303 0.47 -41.09 -7.95
C ALA A 303 0.22 -39.82 -7.08
N TYR A 304 -0.37 -40.01 -5.89
CA TYR A 304 -0.90 -38.94 -5.04
C TYR A 304 0.13 -37.92 -4.58
N ARG A 305 1.39 -38.32 -4.32
CA ARG A 305 2.45 -37.38 -3.92
C ARG A 305 2.85 -36.42 -5.02
N GLU A 306 2.94 -36.92 -6.25
CA GLU A 306 3.26 -36.07 -7.40
C GLU A 306 2.06 -35.19 -7.78
N ALA A 307 0.85 -35.73 -7.65
CA ALA A 307 -0.38 -34.96 -7.83
C ALA A 307 -0.48 -33.82 -6.81
N LEU A 308 -0.15 -34.05 -5.55
CA LEU A 308 -0.14 -33.04 -4.51
C LEU A 308 0.81 -31.87 -4.83
N GLN A 309 2.05 -32.18 -5.23
CA GLN A 309 3.03 -31.15 -5.62
C GLN A 309 2.54 -30.34 -6.84
N ALA A 310 1.85 -30.98 -7.76
CA ALA A 310 1.30 -30.31 -8.92
C ALA A 310 0.09 -29.43 -8.56
N TYR A 311 -0.78 -29.86 -7.62
CA TYR A 311 -1.87 -29.03 -7.08
C TYR A 311 -1.35 -27.83 -6.30
N GLU A 312 -0.27 -28.00 -5.51
CA GLU A 312 0.39 -26.87 -4.81
C GLU A 312 0.88 -25.82 -5.81
N ARG A 313 1.53 -26.23 -6.89
CA ARG A 313 1.98 -25.32 -7.95
C ARG A 313 0.82 -24.70 -8.73
N ALA A 314 -0.28 -25.43 -8.89
CA ALA A 314 -1.52 -24.92 -9.47
C ALA A 314 -2.26 -23.94 -8.56
N ARG A 315 -1.89 -23.85 -7.26
CA ARG A 315 -2.61 -23.15 -6.21
C ARG A 315 -4.05 -23.62 -5.99
N ASP A 316 -4.30 -24.89 -6.30
CA ASP A 316 -5.57 -25.55 -6.00
C ASP A 316 -5.49 -26.18 -4.59
N LEU A 317 -5.63 -25.31 -3.60
CA LEU A 317 -5.45 -25.64 -2.19
C LEU A 317 -6.53 -26.62 -1.68
N ASP A 318 -7.74 -26.57 -2.26
CA ASP A 318 -8.82 -27.49 -1.91
C ASP A 318 -8.45 -28.95 -2.21
N SER A 319 -7.87 -29.19 -3.39
CA SER A 319 -7.41 -30.52 -3.78
C SER A 319 -6.21 -30.98 -2.96
N VAL A 320 -5.32 -30.04 -2.58
CA VAL A 320 -4.19 -30.34 -1.69
C VAL A 320 -4.69 -30.80 -0.32
N VAL A 321 -5.63 -30.07 0.30
CA VAL A 321 -6.23 -30.44 1.59
C VAL A 321 -6.91 -31.81 1.48
N ARG A 322 -7.72 -32.04 0.43
CA ARG A 322 -8.43 -33.29 0.22
C ARG A 322 -7.46 -34.49 0.13
N LEU A 323 -6.45 -34.39 -0.73
CA LEU A 323 -5.48 -35.49 -0.90
C LEU A 323 -4.65 -35.76 0.35
N SER A 324 -4.26 -34.70 1.07
CA SER A 324 -3.49 -34.82 2.30
C SER A 324 -4.27 -35.55 3.40
N LEU A 325 -5.59 -35.32 3.48
CA LEU A 325 -6.46 -35.95 4.48
C LEU A 325 -6.88 -37.37 4.09
N GLU A 326 -7.31 -37.57 2.83
CA GLU A 326 -7.99 -38.81 2.42
C GLU A 326 -7.02 -39.89 1.95
N GLN A 327 -5.95 -39.50 1.24
CA GLN A 327 -5.07 -40.46 0.55
C GLN A 327 -3.67 -40.60 1.18
N LEU A 328 -3.09 -39.49 1.59
CA LEU A 328 -1.74 -39.47 2.14
C LEU A 328 -1.69 -39.63 3.67
N ASN A 329 -2.81 -39.42 4.35
CA ASN A 329 -2.94 -39.41 5.81
C ASN A 329 -1.91 -38.51 6.50
N GLU A 330 -1.67 -37.31 5.92
CA GLU A 330 -0.78 -36.28 6.46
C GLU A 330 -1.61 -35.07 6.98
N PRO A 331 -2.39 -35.20 8.07
CA PRO A 331 -3.35 -34.17 8.49
C PRO A 331 -2.67 -32.87 8.94
N GLN A 332 -1.46 -32.95 9.48
CA GLN A 332 -0.76 -31.76 9.98
C GLN A 332 -0.46 -30.74 8.86
N LYS A 333 -0.11 -31.20 7.67
CA LYS A 333 0.10 -30.33 6.52
C LYS A 333 -1.21 -29.66 6.09
N ALA A 334 -2.30 -30.42 6.07
CA ALA A 334 -3.63 -29.85 5.76
C ALA A 334 -4.05 -28.81 6.79
N PHE A 335 -3.82 -29.05 8.10
CA PHE A 335 -4.13 -28.11 9.17
C PHE A 335 -3.33 -26.81 9.05
N GLN A 336 -2.02 -26.93 8.82
CA GLN A 336 -1.16 -25.76 8.65
C GLN A 336 -1.56 -24.95 7.43
N LEU A 337 -1.80 -25.62 6.30
CA LEU A 337 -2.19 -24.96 5.06
C LEU A 337 -3.51 -24.19 5.21
N VAL A 338 -4.51 -24.78 5.86
CA VAL A 338 -5.81 -24.13 6.09
C VAL A 338 -5.69 -22.94 7.04
N ARG A 339 -4.86 -23.03 8.09
CA ARG A 339 -4.59 -21.90 8.99
C ARG A 339 -3.91 -20.73 8.28
N GLU A 340 -2.91 -21.02 7.44
CA GLU A 340 -2.17 -19.98 6.70
C GLU A 340 -3.00 -19.31 5.61
N THR A 341 -3.86 -20.09 4.94
CA THR A 341 -4.63 -19.61 3.77
C THR A 341 -6.04 -19.17 4.09
N GLN A 342 -6.56 -19.51 5.27
CA GLN A 342 -7.95 -19.27 5.71
C GLN A 342 -9.00 -19.77 4.70
N LEU A 343 -8.74 -20.90 4.08
CA LEU A 343 -9.58 -21.49 3.06
C LEU A 343 -10.85 -22.09 3.69
N THR A 344 -12.02 -21.52 3.43
CA THR A 344 -13.29 -21.93 4.06
C THR A 344 -13.70 -23.36 3.70
N SER A 345 -13.63 -23.74 2.41
CA SER A 345 -13.94 -25.08 1.93
C SER A 345 -12.97 -26.16 2.47
N GLY A 346 -11.69 -25.82 2.57
CA GLY A 346 -10.67 -26.66 3.19
C GLY A 346 -10.90 -26.82 4.70
N ALA A 347 -11.30 -25.75 5.35
CA ALA A 347 -11.59 -25.75 6.78
C ALA A 347 -12.76 -26.66 7.16
N GLU A 348 -13.83 -26.69 6.36
CA GLU A 348 -14.97 -27.62 6.54
C GLU A 348 -14.53 -29.10 6.50
N ARG A 349 -13.71 -29.45 5.51
CA ARG A 349 -13.18 -30.82 5.38
C ARG A 349 -12.25 -31.20 6.53
N VAL A 350 -11.39 -30.28 6.93
CA VAL A 350 -10.51 -30.50 8.10
C VAL A 350 -11.33 -30.65 9.37
N ALA A 351 -12.37 -29.83 9.57
CA ALA A 351 -13.26 -29.93 10.72
C ALA A 351 -13.98 -31.28 10.77
N GLU A 352 -14.48 -31.76 9.63
CA GLU A 352 -15.09 -33.08 9.55
C GLU A 352 -14.12 -34.21 9.85
N TYR A 353 -12.89 -34.11 9.35
CA TYR A 353 -11.82 -35.05 9.65
C TYR A 353 -11.47 -35.05 11.15
N CYS A 354 -11.34 -33.87 11.77
CA CYS A 354 -11.09 -33.72 13.21
C CYS A 354 -12.23 -34.33 14.06
N ARG A 355 -13.48 -34.12 13.63
CA ARG A 355 -14.66 -34.71 14.29
C ARG A 355 -14.67 -36.24 14.25
N LYS A 356 -14.32 -36.82 13.08
CA LYS A 356 -14.23 -38.28 12.92
C LYS A 356 -13.13 -38.88 13.80
N ASN A 357 -12.04 -38.16 14.01
CA ASN A 357 -10.88 -38.64 14.78
C ASN A 357 -10.95 -38.23 16.28
N GLY A 358 -12.05 -37.63 16.75
CA GLY A 358 -12.24 -37.26 18.16
C GLY A 358 -11.44 -36.03 18.63
N ASN A 359 -10.86 -35.28 17.71
CA ASN A 359 -10.19 -34.00 18.03
C ASN A 359 -11.21 -32.86 18.00
N ILE A 360 -11.92 -32.68 19.12
CA ILE A 360 -13.03 -31.71 19.21
C ILE A 360 -12.54 -30.28 19.15
N SER A 361 -11.46 -29.95 19.87
CA SER A 361 -10.93 -28.58 19.86
C SER A 361 -10.48 -28.15 18.47
N GLY A 362 -9.81 -29.04 17.73
CA GLY A 362 -9.49 -28.79 16.32
C GLY A 362 -10.74 -28.65 15.45
N ALA A 363 -11.78 -29.48 15.66
CA ALA A 363 -13.01 -29.38 14.90
C ALA A 363 -13.70 -28.00 15.12
N VAL A 364 -13.75 -27.50 16.33
CA VAL A 364 -14.30 -26.18 16.67
C VAL A 364 -13.49 -25.06 16.00
N GLU A 365 -12.15 -25.12 16.09
CA GLU A 365 -11.27 -24.14 15.46
C GLU A 365 -11.52 -24.05 13.95
N PHE A 366 -11.53 -25.21 13.25
CA PHE A 366 -11.69 -25.21 11.80
C PHE A 366 -13.13 -24.92 11.34
N LEU A 367 -14.15 -25.21 12.14
CA LEU A 367 -15.53 -24.76 11.86
C LEU A 367 -15.64 -23.22 11.95
N LEU A 368 -14.94 -22.59 12.85
CA LEU A 368 -14.87 -21.11 12.92
C LEU A 368 -14.15 -20.54 11.70
N LEU A 369 -13.05 -21.12 11.29
CA LEU A 369 -12.35 -20.73 10.05
C LEU A 369 -13.21 -20.92 8.81
N ALA A 370 -14.09 -21.95 8.81
CA ALA A 370 -15.07 -22.19 7.76
C ALA A 370 -16.26 -21.19 7.82
N LYS A 371 -16.30 -20.32 8.82
CA LYS A 371 -17.42 -19.39 9.09
C LYS A 371 -18.73 -20.09 9.46
N ASN A 372 -18.69 -21.33 9.86
CA ASN A 372 -19.84 -22.11 10.35
C ASN A 372 -19.95 -22.02 11.87
N VAL A 373 -20.22 -20.78 12.34
CA VAL A 373 -20.17 -20.42 13.77
C VAL A 373 -21.25 -21.15 14.59
N GLN A 374 -22.42 -21.41 14.00
CA GLN A 374 -23.50 -22.09 14.70
C GLN A 374 -23.18 -23.55 15.03
N GLU A 375 -22.62 -24.27 14.07
CA GLU A 375 -22.22 -25.67 14.27
C GLU A 375 -21.02 -25.77 15.25
N ALA A 376 -20.06 -24.83 15.14
CA ALA A 376 -18.94 -24.72 16.06
C ALA A 376 -19.43 -24.48 17.50
N PHE A 377 -20.41 -23.57 17.71
CA PHE A 377 -20.98 -23.30 19.02
C PHE A 377 -21.68 -24.54 19.61
N MET A 378 -22.56 -25.20 18.84
CA MET A 378 -23.26 -26.39 19.31
C MET A 378 -22.30 -27.54 19.64
N LEU A 379 -21.22 -27.68 18.88
CA LEU A 379 -20.20 -28.68 19.15
C LEU A 379 -19.43 -28.34 20.46
N ALA A 380 -19.03 -27.09 20.62
CA ALA A 380 -18.32 -26.61 21.79
C ALA A 380 -19.18 -26.69 23.07
N GLU A 381 -20.49 -26.40 22.97
CA GLU A 381 -21.43 -26.51 24.07
C GLU A 381 -21.59 -27.97 24.55
N ARG A 382 -21.75 -28.90 23.60
CA ARG A 382 -21.92 -30.32 23.90
C ARG A 382 -20.72 -31.01 24.54
N GLN A 383 -19.52 -30.57 24.12
CA GLN A 383 -18.27 -31.22 24.50
C GLN A 383 -17.46 -30.43 25.55
N ASP A 384 -18.00 -29.36 26.07
CA ASP A 384 -17.38 -28.48 27.09
C ASP A 384 -16.10 -27.78 26.63
N GLU A 385 -16.00 -27.51 25.33
CA GLU A 385 -14.85 -26.85 24.69
C GLU A 385 -15.13 -25.38 24.33
N MET A 386 -15.95 -24.69 25.16
CA MET A 386 -16.33 -23.29 24.90
C MET A 386 -15.15 -22.33 24.94
N ALA A 387 -14.09 -22.66 25.69
CA ALA A 387 -12.87 -21.86 25.73
C ALA A 387 -12.15 -21.80 24.38
N THR A 388 -12.09 -22.90 23.64
CA THR A 388 -11.55 -22.94 22.27
C THR A 388 -12.41 -22.19 21.31
N PHE A 389 -13.72 -22.24 21.46
CA PHE A 389 -14.66 -21.46 20.66
C PHE A 389 -14.48 -19.95 20.90
N GLU A 390 -14.36 -19.51 22.15
CA GLU A 390 -14.11 -18.12 22.52
C GLU A 390 -12.81 -17.59 21.93
N VAL A 391 -11.72 -18.34 22.03
CA VAL A 391 -10.41 -17.96 21.46
C VAL A 391 -10.48 -17.84 19.94
N GLY A 392 -11.17 -18.76 19.29
CA GLY A 392 -11.30 -18.77 17.84
C GLY A 392 -12.26 -17.70 17.30
N LEU A 393 -13.29 -17.32 18.07
CA LEU A 393 -14.22 -16.25 17.71
C LEU A 393 -13.59 -14.87 17.88
N GLY A 394 -12.73 -14.67 18.89
CA GLY A 394 -12.11 -13.39 19.22
C GLY A 394 -13.16 -12.30 19.48
N ASP A 395 -12.82 -11.08 19.07
CA ASP A 395 -13.68 -9.89 19.23
C ASP A 395 -14.65 -9.67 18.06
N GLU A 396 -14.62 -10.52 17.03
CA GLU A 396 -15.41 -10.36 15.79
C GLU A 396 -16.80 -11.01 15.86
N GLY A 397 -17.18 -11.57 16.99
CA GLY A 397 -18.46 -12.24 17.18
C GLY A 397 -19.66 -11.31 17.07
N THR A 398 -20.78 -11.85 16.57
CA THR A 398 -22.06 -11.09 16.59
C THR A 398 -22.61 -10.97 18.01
N ARG A 399 -23.42 -9.93 18.23
CA ARG A 399 -24.04 -9.69 19.52
C ARG A 399 -24.82 -10.94 20.05
N GLU A 400 -25.52 -11.65 19.17
CA GLU A 400 -26.27 -12.84 19.51
C GLU A 400 -25.36 -13.99 19.97
N GLN A 401 -24.22 -14.14 19.34
CA GLN A 401 -23.21 -15.16 19.67
C GLN A 401 -22.61 -14.90 21.04
N HIS A 402 -22.20 -13.67 21.32
CA HIS A 402 -21.68 -13.32 22.64
C HIS A 402 -22.73 -13.47 23.74
N ILE A 403 -24.02 -13.16 23.48
CA ILE A 403 -25.09 -13.40 24.42
C ILE A 403 -25.25 -14.91 24.69
N ALA A 404 -25.16 -15.74 23.67
CA ALA A 404 -25.23 -17.19 23.84
C ALA A 404 -24.07 -17.74 24.70
N ILE A 405 -22.84 -17.28 24.44
CA ILE A 405 -21.66 -17.63 25.24
C ILE A 405 -21.81 -17.15 26.69
N ALA A 406 -22.31 -15.90 26.88
CA ALA A 406 -22.51 -15.33 28.19
C ALA A 406 -23.51 -16.17 29.00
N LYS A 407 -24.64 -16.59 28.42
CA LYS A 407 -25.63 -17.47 29.06
C LYS A 407 -25.06 -18.84 29.42
N TYR A 408 -24.23 -19.41 28.53
CA TYR A 408 -23.53 -20.67 28.80
C TYR A 408 -22.63 -20.56 30.05
N TYR A 409 -21.81 -19.50 30.16
CA TYR A 409 -20.95 -19.27 31.32
C TYR A 409 -21.74 -18.91 32.58
N GLU A 410 -22.86 -18.20 32.46
CA GLU A 410 -23.75 -17.87 33.58
C GLU A 410 -24.35 -19.14 34.18
N GLN A 411 -24.84 -20.09 33.35
CA GLN A 411 -25.38 -21.38 33.82
C GLN A 411 -24.35 -22.21 34.60
N ARG A 412 -23.04 -22.05 34.26
CA ARG A 412 -21.92 -22.73 34.93
C ARG A 412 -21.32 -21.93 36.08
N ASN A 413 -21.93 -20.82 36.45
CA ASN A 413 -21.47 -19.91 37.51
C ASN A 413 -20.07 -19.32 37.30
N LEU A 414 -19.62 -19.24 36.05
CA LEU A 414 -18.37 -18.56 35.64
C LEU A 414 -18.68 -17.10 35.35
N LEU A 415 -18.98 -16.32 36.40
CA LEU A 415 -19.54 -14.98 36.29
C LEU A 415 -18.63 -13.97 35.60
N ALA A 416 -17.31 -14.07 35.78
CA ALA A 416 -16.35 -13.18 35.14
C ALA A 416 -16.34 -13.34 33.61
N ASN A 417 -16.33 -14.58 33.11
CA ASN A 417 -16.39 -14.86 31.68
C ASN A 417 -17.74 -14.43 31.08
N ALA A 418 -18.84 -14.68 31.76
CA ALA A 418 -20.18 -14.22 31.34
C ALA A 418 -20.22 -12.69 31.24
N ALA A 419 -19.68 -11.98 32.22
CA ALA A 419 -19.65 -10.53 32.27
C ALA A 419 -18.80 -9.95 31.10
N LYS A 420 -17.68 -10.56 30.75
CA LYS A 420 -16.83 -10.19 29.60
C LYS A 420 -17.65 -10.21 28.30
N HIS A 421 -18.42 -11.28 28.06
CA HIS A 421 -19.22 -11.39 26.85
C HIS A 421 -20.42 -10.45 26.81
N TYR A 422 -21.05 -10.16 27.97
CA TYR A 422 -22.07 -9.11 28.04
C TYR A 422 -21.46 -7.71 27.74
N ALA A 423 -20.24 -7.46 28.16
CA ALA A 423 -19.53 -6.21 27.82
C ALA A 423 -19.25 -6.08 26.32
N PHE A 424 -18.93 -7.15 25.61
CA PHE A 424 -18.82 -7.16 24.16
C PHE A 424 -20.16 -6.87 23.45
N CYS A 425 -21.28 -7.25 24.09
CA CYS A 425 -22.63 -6.95 23.58
C CYS A 425 -23.10 -5.54 23.88
N GLU A 426 -22.28 -4.70 24.50
CA GLU A 426 -22.66 -3.38 25.03
C GLU A 426 -23.78 -3.41 26.11
N ASP A 427 -24.06 -4.59 26.68
CA ASP A 427 -24.95 -4.69 27.86
C ASP A 427 -24.11 -4.50 29.13
N PHE A 428 -23.70 -3.25 29.31
CA PHE A 428 -22.81 -2.87 30.40
C PHE A 428 -23.47 -3.02 31.78
N ALA A 429 -24.81 -2.96 31.85
CA ALA A 429 -25.53 -3.13 33.09
C ALA A 429 -25.47 -4.56 33.63
N MET A 430 -25.68 -5.55 32.75
CA MET A 430 -25.52 -6.96 33.11
C MET A 430 -24.07 -7.32 33.38
N ALA A 431 -23.13 -6.81 32.54
CA ALA A 431 -21.70 -7.03 32.73
C ALA A 431 -21.22 -6.51 34.10
N LEU A 432 -21.58 -5.28 34.47
CA LEU A 432 -21.26 -4.71 35.78
C LEU A 432 -21.82 -5.55 36.93
N LYS A 433 -23.10 -5.91 36.85
CA LYS A 433 -23.76 -6.72 37.88
C LYS A 433 -23.06 -8.06 38.12
N LEU A 434 -22.61 -8.71 37.05
CA LEU A 434 -21.91 -10.00 37.13
C LEU A 434 -20.45 -9.84 37.64
N TYR A 435 -19.73 -8.79 37.25
CA TYR A 435 -18.39 -8.52 37.78
C TYR A 435 -18.44 -8.21 39.27
N LEU A 436 -19.43 -7.42 39.73
CA LEU A 436 -19.61 -7.15 41.16
C LEU A 436 -19.98 -8.41 41.96
N LYS A 437 -20.75 -9.34 41.39
CA LYS A 437 -20.99 -10.66 41.99
C LYS A 437 -19.79 -11.58 41.99
N ALA A 438 -18.90 -11.48 40.98
CA ALA A 438 -17.69 -12.30 40.90
C ALA A 438 -16.66 -11.92 41.98
N GLY A 439 -16.72 -10.70 42.52
CA GLY A 439 -15.95 -10.27 43.67
C GLY A 439 -14.81 -9.29 43.35
N GLU A 440 -13.98 -9.02 44.35
CA GLU A 440 -13.00 -7.92 44.34
C GLU A 440 -11.95 -8.06 43.24
N LYS A 441 -11.61 -9.27 42.83
CA LYS A 441 -10.60 -9.51 41.79
C LYS A 441 -10.98 -8.94 40.41
N GLU A 442 -12.27 -8.75 40.17
CA GLU A 442 -12.82 -8.33 38.90
C GLU A 442 -13.18 -6.82 38.83
N ILE A 443 -12.88 -6.08 39.92
CA ILE A 443 -13.16 -4.65 39.99
C ILE A 443 -12.51 -3.88 38.85
N ASP A 444 -11.32 -4.26 38.41
CA ASP A 444 -10.63 -3.62 37.32
C ASP A 444 -11.40 -3.71 35.99
N HIS A 445 -11.96 -4.86 35.70
CA HIS A 445 -12.83 -5.06 34.54
C HIS A 445 -14.16 -4.31 34.69
N ALA A 446 -14.70 -4.23 35.91
CA ALA A 446 -15.88 -3.41 36.19
C ALA A 446 -15.64 -1.92 35.93
N ILE A 447 -14.47 -1.39 36.32
CA ILE A 447 -14.05 0.00 36.02
C ILE A 447 -13.93 0.23 34.51
N GLU A 448 -13.36 -0.71 33.78
CA GLU A 448 -13.23 -0.62 32.32
C GLU A 448 -14.59 -0.57 31.63
N VAL A 449 -15.52 -1.44 32.05
CA VAL A 449 -16.87 -1.50 31.52
C VAL A 449 -17.63 -0.19 31.77
N VAL A 450 -17.57 0.35 32.98
CA VAL A 450 -18.22 1.62 33.32
C VAL A 450 -17.57 2.79 32.57
N GLY A 451 -16.24 2.76 32.38
CA GLY A 451 -15.50 3.74 31.59
C GLY A 451 -15.92 3.75 30.11
N LYS A 452 -16.22 2.58 29.53
CA LYS A 452 -16.76 2.45 28.17
C LYS A 452 -18.22 2.89 28.08
N ALA A 453 -19.05 2.53 29.07
CA ALA A 453 -20.47 2.84 29.12
C ALA A 453 -20.78 4.32 29.28
N ARG A 454 -19.95 5.06 30.01
CA ARG A 454 -20.13 6.50 30.35
C ARG A 454 -21.51 6.85 30.84
N SER A 455 -22.14 5.94 31.61
CA SER A 455 -23.47 6.10 32.18
C SER A 455 -23.37 6.49 33.64
N ASP A 456 -24.02 7.58 34.02
CA ASP A 456 -24.03 8.07 35.39
C ASP A 456 -24.62 7.06 36.36
N ALA A 457 -25.68 6.35 35.94
CA ALA A 457 -26.33 5.32 36.78
C ALA A 457 -25.37 4.16 37.10
N LEU A 458 -24.60 3.68 36.11
CA LEU A 458 -23.62 2.60 36.32
C LEU A 458 -22.43 3.09 37.14
N THR A 459 -22.05 4.34 36.95
CA THR A 459 -20.97 4.99 37.71
C THR A 459 -21.35 5.08 39.20
N HIS A 460 -22.55 5.53 39.51
CA HIS A 460 -23.07 5.56 40.90
C HIS A 460 -23.12 4.18 41.51
N THR A 461 -23.68 3.18 40.80
CA THR A 461 -23.73 1.79 41.29
C THR A 461 -22.32 1.25 41.62
N LEU A 462 -21.33 1.55 40.80
CA LEU A 462 -19.96 1.11 41.09
C LEU A 462 -19.33 1.90 42.25
N ILE A 463 -19.57 3.21 42.33
CA ILE A 463 -19.09 4.03 43.47
C ILE A 463 -19.72 3.53 44.78
N ASP A 464 -21.03 3.29 44.84
CA ASP A 464 -21.73 2.77 46.02
C ASP A 464 -21.14 1.42 46.49
N TYR A 465 -20.80 0.56 45.53
CA TYR A 465 -20.09 -0.68 45.83
C TYR A 465 -18.70 -0.46 46.37
N LEU A 466 -17.91 0.45 45.76
CA LEU A 466 -16.53 0.76 46.19
C LEU A 466 -16.49 1.48 47.54
N MET A 467 -17.48 2.28 47.83
CA MET A 467 -17.62 2.94 49.15
C MET A 467 -18.10 2.00 50.25
N GLY A 468 -18.58 0.81 49.88
CA GLY A 468 -19.06 -0.18 50.80
C GLY A 468 -20.50 0.01 51.22
N GLU A 469 -21.30 0.78 50.47
CA GLU A 469 -22.73 0.96 50.80
C GLU A 469 -23.57 -0.28 50.53
N SER A 470 -23.09 -1.14 49.62
CA SER A 470 -23.77 -2.36 49.22
C SER A 470 -23.40 -3.60 50.07
N ASP A 471 -22.16 -3.68 50.57
CA ASP A 471 -21.62 -4.85 51.28
C ASP A 471 -21.02 -4.50 52.66
N ASN A 472 -21.12 -3.24 53.09
CA ASN A 472 -20.53 -2.67 54.33
C ASN A 472 -19.01 -2.83 54.46
N VAL A 473 -18.30 -3.05 53.32
CA VAL A 473 -16.85 -3.19 53.28
C VAL A 473 -16.27 -2.17 52.29
N PRO A 474 -15.73 -1.03 52.74
CA PRO A 474 -15.11 -0.07 51.85
C PRO A 474 -13.88 -0.69 51.16
N LYS A 475 -13.79 -0.46 49.86
CA LYS A 475 -12.67 -0.96 49.02
C LYS A 475 -11.55 0.08 48.97
N ASP A 476 -10.39 -0.28 48.39
CA ASP A 476 -9.25 0.59 48.23
C ASP A 476 -9.66 1.86 47.45
N PRO A 477 -9.41 3.08 47.93
CA PRO A 477 -9.67 4.33 47.24
C PRO A 477 -9.01 4.44 45.86
N ASN A 478 -7.95 3.64 45.61
CA ASN A 478 -7.31 3.56 44.31
C ASN A 478 -8.28 3.13 43.19
N TYR A 479 -9.27 2.31 43.49
CA TYR A 479 -10.29 1.91 42.52
C TYR A 479 -11.17 3.12 42.11
N VAL A 480 -11.52 3.98 43.04
CA VAL A 480 -12.28 5.21 42.78
C VAL A 480 -11.46 6.20 41.93
N TYR A 481 -10.18 6.33 42.24
CA TYR A 481 -9.24 7.13 41.41
C TYR A 481 -9.20 6.61 39.98
N ARG A 482 -9.02 5.31 39.78
CA ARG A 482 -8.95 4.67 38.47
C ARG A 482 -10.28 4.77 37.71
N LEU A 483 -11.41 4.69 38.42
CA LEU A 483 -12.74 4.88 37.84
C LEU A 483 -12.90 6.32 37.30
N HIS A 484 -12.59 7.34 38.09
CA HIS A 484 -12.68 8.74 37.64
C HIS A 484 -11.74 8.99 36.44
N LYS A 485 -10.57 8.38 36.44
CA LYS A 485 -9.65 8.46 35.30
C LYS A 485 -10.21 7.79 34.06
N ALA A 486 -10.81 6.62 34.16
CA ALA A 486 -11.45 5.88 33.05
C ALA A 486 -12.63 6.66 32.45
N LEU A 487 -13.38 7.37 33.28
CA LEU A 487 -14.49 8.24 32.86
C LEU A 487 -14.02 9.57 32.22
N GLY A 488 -12.73 9.90 32.34
CA GLY A 488 -12.21 11.21 31.92
C GLY A 488 -12.48 12.36 32.90
N ASN A 489 -12.94 12.07 34.10
CA ASN A 489 -13.26 13.05 35.16
C ASN A 489 -12.01 13.40 35.95
N PHE A 490 -11.00 13.99 35.29
CA PHE A 490 -9.68 14.23 35.86
C PHE A 490 -9.67 15.16 37.07
N MET A 491 -10.65 16.07 37.21
CA MET A 491 -10.77 16.93 38.38
C MET A 491 -11.20 16.15 39.64
N GLN A 492 -12.14 15.23 39.48
CA GLN A 492 -12.55 14.33 40.57
C GLN A 492 -11.45 13.33 40.90
N ALA A 493 -10.76 12.81 39.88
CA ALA A 493 -9.58 11.98 40.08
C ALA A 493 -8.49 12.71 40.87
N ALA A 494 -8.28 14.00 40.63
CA ALA A 494 -7.34 14.82 41.41
C ALA A 494 -7.75 14.97 42.88
N GLY A 495 -9.04 15.14 43.15
CA GLY A 495 -9.55 15.17 44.52
C GLY A 495 -9.33 13.83 45.25
N THR A 496 -9.61 12.71 44.57
CA THR A 496 -9.37 11.36 45.10
C THR A 496 -7.87 11.10 45.30
N ALA A 497 -7.03 11.53 44.37
CA ALA A 497 -5.57 11.38 44.48
C ALA A 497 -5.00 12.15 45.70
N LEU A 498 -5.57 13.32 46.07
CA LEU A 498 -5.21 14.05 47.27
C LEU A 498 -5.57 13.26 48.54
N ILE A 499 -6.70 12.58 48.58
CA ILE A 499 -7.12 11.72 49.71
C ILE A 499 -6.18 10.52 49.85
N ILE A 500 -5.89 9.82 48.73
CA ILE A 500 -4.96 8.70 48.73
C ILE A 500 -3.54 9.16 49.14
N ALA A 501 -3.07 10.25 48.59
CA ALA A 501 -1.75 10.80 48.95
C ALA A 501 -1.67 11.15 50.47
N LYS A 502 -2.77 11.61 51.07
CA LYS A 502 -2.81 11.84 52.50
C LYS A 502 -2.72 10.53 53.30
N GLN A 503 -3.42 9.51 52.91
CA GLN A 503 -3.33 8.16 53.50
C GLN A 503 -1.92 7.58 53.40
N GLU A 504 -1.33 7.67 52.21
CA GLU A 504 0.06 7.22 52.02
C GLU A 504 1.06 8.00 52.85
N GLN A 505 0.85 9.35 53.07
CA GLN A 505 1.64 10.15 53.93
C GLN A 505 1.48 9.73 55.43
N GLU A 506 0.27 9.36 55.84
CA GLU A 506 0.01 8.85 57.20
C GLU A 506 0.71 7.51 57.46
N MET A 507 0.81 6.67 56.42
CA MET A 507 1.55 5.40 56.44
C MET A 507 3.09 5.56 56.30
N GLY A 508 3.56 6.77 55.98
CA GLY A 508 5.00 7.06 55.78
C GLY A 508 5.52 6.77 54.37
N ASN A 509 4.63 6.47 53.40
CA ASN A 509 4.95 6.13 52.00
C ASN A 509 5.10 7.38 51.12
N TYR A 510 5.91 8.37 51.55
CA TYR A 510 6.03 9.70 50.91
C TYR A 510 6.44 9.63 49.43
N LYS A 511 7.24 8.65 49.02
CA LYS A 511 7.63 8.49 47.61
C LYS A 511 6.45 8.07 46.76
N GLN A 512 5.59 7.17 47.25
CA GLN A 512 4.39 6.72 46.54
C GLN A 512 3.39 7.88 46.40
N ALA A 513 3.13 8.60 47.49
CA ALA A 513 2.32 9.82 47.48
C ALA A 513 2.84 10.85 46.44
N HIS A 514 4.14 11.09 46.39
CA HIS A 514 4.76 11.99 45.42
C HIS A 514 4.52 11.50 43.98
N GLN A 515 4.75 10.21 43.69
CA GLN A 515 4.56 9.63 42.36
C GLN A 515 3.09 9.69 41.92
N LEU A 516 2.14 9.45 42.82
CA LEU A 516 0.71 9.53 42.52
C LEU A 516 0.31 10.97 42.13
N LEU A 517 0.69 11.96 42.96
CA LEU A 517 0.36 13.36 42.69
C LEU A 517 1.07 13.85 41.41
N PHE A 518 2.29 13.41 41.14
CA PHE A 518 2.98 13.74 39.92
C PHE A 518 2.28 13.17 38.66
N ARG A 519 1.85 11.91 38.69
CA ARG A 519 1.09 11.31 37.58
C ARG A 519 -0.23 12.06 37.37
N THR A 520 -0.95 12.38 38.44
CA THR A 520 -2.19 13.16 38.37
C THR A 520 -1.97 14.54 37.77
N TYR A 521 -0.85 15.23 38.15
CA TYR A 521 -0.44 16.49 37.54
C TYR A 521 -0.21 16.32 36.03
N GLN A 522 0.46 15.26 35.59
CA GLN A 522 0.70 14.99 34.16
C GLN A 522 -0.61 14.75 33.41
N ASP A 523 -1.54 13.99 33.99
CA ASP A 523 -2.86 13.74 33.41
C ASP A 523 -3.64 15.05 33.21
N LEU A 524 -3.74 15.90 34.23
CA LEU A 524 -4.38 17.23 34.15
C LEU A 524 -3.74 18.13 33.09
N LYS A 525 -2.41 18.16 33.04
CA LYS A 525 -1.65 18.94 32.06
C LYS A 525 -1.90 18.47 30.64
N SER A 526 -1.93 17.16 30.41
CA SER A 526 -2.19 16.56 29.08
C SER A 526 -3.56 16.94 28.55
N GLN A 527 -4.53 17.05 29.45
CA GLN A 527 -5.93 17.44 29.16
C GLN A 527 -6.15 18.96 29.17
N LYS A 528 -5.11 19.76 29.41
CA LYS A 528 -5.18 21.24 29.51
C LYS A 528 -6.19 21.74 30.53
N LEU A 529 -6.39 21.00 31.60
CA LEU A 529 -7.32 21.34 32.68
C LEU A 529 -6.61 22.25 33.72
N ALA A 530 -7.43 23.02 34.46
CA ALA A 530 -6.95 23.83 35.56
C ALA A 530 -6.32 22.98 36.67
N LEU A 531 -5.18 23.45 37.22
CA LEU A 531 -4.47 22.70 38.25
C LEU A 531 -4.93 23.11 39.64
N PRO A 532 -5.44 22.19 40.49
CA PRO A 532 -5.75 22.53 41.88
C PRO A 532 -4.53 22.97 42.63
N GLN A 533 -4.58 24.17 43.30
CA GLN A 533 -3.46 24.73 44.06
C GLN A 533 -2.96 23.78 45.16
N GLU A 534 -3.89 23.08 45.82
CA GLU A 534 -3.59 22.11 46.88
C GLU A 534 -2.75 20.94 46.36
N LEU A 535 -3.07 20.41 45.15
CA LEU A 535 -2.30 19.34 44.54
C LEU A 535 -0.88 19.76 44.25
N TRP A 536 -0.70 20.98 43.70
CA TRP A 536 0.63 21.52 43.44
C TRP A 536 1.44 21.76 44.72
N ARG A 537 0.82 22.36 45.71
CA ARG A 537 1.50 22.61 47.01
C ARG A 537 1.97 21.31 47.64
N ARG A 538 1.11 20.31 47.74
CA ARG A 538 1.48 18.99 48.29
C ARG A 538 2.56 18.30 47.48
N LEU A 539 2.45 18.31 46.14
CA LEU A 539 3.46 17.77 45.28
C LEU A 539 4.83 18.44 45.53
N MET A 540 4.89 19.76 45.61
CA MET A 540 6.13 20.50 45.82
C MET A 540 6.73 20.28 47.22
N VAL A 541 5.92 20.21 48.25
CA VAL A 541 6.37 19.87 49.61
C VAL A 541 6.93 18.47 49.69
N LEU A 542 6.24 17.47 49.10
CA LEU A 542 6.72 16.11 49.02
C LEU A 542 7.99 15.99 48.16
N HIS A 543 8.03 16.71 47.05
CA HIS A 543 9.25 16.77 46.23
C HIS A 543 10.42 17.29 47.00
N SER A 544 10.23 18.39 47.76
CA SER A 544 11.26 18.94 48.61
C SER A 544 11.83 17.91 49.59
N TYR A 545 10.97 17.05 50.19
CA TYR A 545 11.40 15.97 51.06
C TYR A 545 12.17 14.85 50.30
N VAL A 546 11.69 14.47 49.14
CA VAL A 546 12.30 13.39 48.34
C VAL A 546 13.71 13.74 47.83
N ILE A 547 13.93 15.01 47.46
CA ILE A 547 15.24 15.45 46.96
C ILE A 547 16.30 15.69 48.04
N VAL A 548 15.91 15.89 49.29
CA VAL A 548 16.87 16.12 50.39
C VAL A 548 17.98 15.09 50.44
N LYS A 549 17.61 13.82 50.31
CA LYS A 549 18.58 12.69 50.35
C LYS A 549 19.59 12.76 49.21
N ARG A 550 19.18 13.26 48.04
CA ARG A 550 20.08 13.48 46.88
C ARG A 550 20.99 14.67 47.11
N LEU A 551 20.44 15.80 47.62
CA LEU A 551 21.21 17.02 47.94
C LEU A 551 22.31 16.76 48.99
N VAL A 552 21.97 16.05 50.07
CA VAL A 552 22.95 15.68 51.11
C VAL A 552 24.05 14.78 50.52
N LYS A 553 23.73 13.84 49.65
CA LYS A 553 24.72 12.98 48.97
C LYS A 553 25.63 13.76 48.03
N ALA A 554 25.09 14.80 47.37
CA ALA A 554 25.86 15.70 46.51
C ALA A 554 26.70 16.73 47.28
N GLY A 555 26.55 16.83 48.62
CA GLY A 555 27.28 17.78 49.46
C GLY A 555 26.65 19.19 49.51
N ASP A 556 25.48 19.38 48.85
CA ASP A 556 24.75 20.64 48.88
C ASP A 556 23.90 20.76 50.18
N HIS A 557 24.56 21.04 51.29
CA HIS A 557 23.91 21.15 52.60
C HIS A 557 23.03 22.41 52.71
N GLN A 558 23.31 23.47 51.93
CA GLN A 558 22.52 24.69 51.94
C GLN A 558 21.15 24.45 51.34
N SER A 559 21.07 23.95 50.12
CA SER A 559 19.79 23.59 49.51
C SER A 559 19.05 22.54 50.33
N ALA A 560 19.75 21.54 50.88
CA ALA A 560 19.14 20.51 51.71
C ALA A 560 18.51 21.10 52.98
N ALA A 561 19.19 22.05 53.67
CA ALA A 561 18.66 22.72 54.85
C ALA A 561 17.39 23.55 54.51
N ILE A 562 17.41 24.33 53.45
CA ILE A 562 16.25 25.12 53.00
C ILE A 562 15.06 24.22 52.66
N MET A 563 15.30 23.10 51.96
CA MET A 563 14.23 22.13 51.66
C MET A 563 13.67 21.49 52.92
N LEU A 564 14.51 21.14 53.88
CA LEU A 564 14.08 20.59 55.15
C LEU A 564 13.31 21.63 56.01
N VAL A 565 13.69 22.92 56.01
CA VAL A 565 12.93 24.00 56.64
C VAL A 565 11.55 24.15 56.00
N ARG A 566 11.47 24.07 54.67
CA ARG A 566 10.19 24.05 53.96
C ARG A 566 9.29 22.88 54.39
N VAL A 567 9.84 21.68 54.49
CA VAL A 567 9.15 20.49 54.97
C VAL A 567 8.73 20.65 56.44
N ALA A 568 9.59 21.21 57.30
CA ALA A 568 9.29 21.46 58.71
C ALA A 568 8.17 22.51 58.91
N LYS A 569 8.12 23.55 58.08
CA LYS A 569 6.98 24.50 58.05
C LYS A 569 5.63 23.82 57.71
N ASN A 570 5.69 22.70 57.01
CA ASN A 570 4.55 21.89 56.62
C ASN A 570 4.53 20.49 57.27
N ILE A 571 5.04 20.40 58.52
CA ILE A 571 5.30 19.14 59.22
C ILE A 571 4.04 18.26 59.40
N GLN A 572 2.87 18.88 59.41
CA GLN A 572 1.56 18.20 59.54
C GLN A 572 1.31 17.25 58.38
N GLN A 573 1.97 17.41 57.23
CA GLN A 573 1.89 16.52 56.09
C GLN A 573 2.80 15.27 56.25
N PHE A 574 3.60 15.20 57.30
CA PHE A 574 4.58 14.14 57.54
C PHE A 574 4.43 13.48 58.93
N PRO A 575 3.22 13.01 59.30
CA PRO A 575 2.96 12.57 60.68
C PRO A 575 3.85 11.40 61.13
N ALA A 576 4.18 10.49 60.21
CA ALA A 576 5.02 9.32 60.52
C ALA A 576 6.51 9.66 60.73
N HIS A 577 7.00 10.79 60.20
CA HIS A 577 8.43 11.14 60.21
C HIS A 577 8.74 12.49 60.91
N VAL A 578 7.90 12.98 61.80
CA VAL A 578 8.07 14.29 62.45
C VAL A 578 9.43 14.41 63.10
N VAL A 579 9.79 13.49 64.02
CA VAL A 579 11.03 13.59 64.77
C VAL A 579 12.28 13.34 63.89
N PRO A 580 12.35 12.36 62.99
CA PRO A 580 13.40 12.20 61.98
C PRO A 580 13.62 13.45 61.12
N ILE A 581 12.52 14.07 60.63
CA ILE A 581 12.60 15.28 59.79
C ILE A 581 13.18 16.45 60.60
N LEU A 582 12.59 16.75 61.78
CA LEU A 582 13.07 17.86 62.62
C LEU A 582 14.53 17.65 63.08
N THR A 583 14.93 16.41 63.36
CA THR A 583 16.32 16.04 63.64
C THR A 583 17.23 16.37 62.46
N SER A 584 16.82 15.99 61.26
CA SER A 584 17.56 16.27 60.01
C SER A 584 17.65 17.77 59.76
N VAL A 585 16.58 18.55 60.02
CA VAL A 585 16.57 20.01 59.92
C VAL A 585 17.67 20.61 60.81
N VAL A 586 17.71 20.23 62.08
CA VAL A 586 18.70 20.75 63.03
C VAL A 586 20.12 20.46 62.56
N ILE A 587 20.36 19.22 62.06
CA ILE A 587 21.71 18.80 61.63
C ILE A 587 22.12 19.53 60.35
N GLU A 588 21.27 19.58 59.34
CA GLU A 588 21.60 20.18 58.04
C GLU A 588 21.66 21.71 58.14
N CYS A 589 20.82 22.38 58.97
CA CYS A 589 20.93 23.79 59.24
C CYS A 589 22.26 24.16 59.96
N GLN A 590 22.76 23.28 60.85
CA GLN A 590 24.12 23.49 61.45
C GLN A 590 25.22 23.36 60.38
N ARG A 591 25.13 22.40 59.50
CA ARG A 591 26.07 22.22 58.38
C ARG A 591 26.04 23.39 57.39
N ALA A 592 24.83 23.90 57.11
CA ALA A 592 24.59 25.02 56.23
C ALA A 592 24.90 26.41 56.87
N LYS A 593 25.38 26.45 58.13
CA LYS A 593 25.62 27.69 58.89
C LYS A 593 24.38 28.56 59.07
N MET A 594 23.23 27.93 59.34
CA MET A 594 21.94 28.56 59.64
C MET A 594 21.61 28.36 61.14
N PRO A 595 22.24 29.07 62.06
CA PRO A 595 22.12 28.80 63.50
C PRO A 595 20.74 29.16 64.07
N GLY A 596 20.04 30.19 63.53
CA GLY A 596 18.69 30.58 63.94
C GLY A 596 17.66 29.55 63.79
N GLU A 597 17.54 28.96 62.52
CA GLU A 597 16.62 27.90 62.21
C GLU A 597 16.97 26.60 62.96
N SER A 598 18.27 26.26 63.06
CA SER A 598 18.74 25.12 63.81
C SER A 598 18.30 25.20 65.28
N TYR A 599 18.46 26.37 65.92
CA TYR A 599 18.02 26.60 67.30
C TYR A 599 16.51 26.50 67.46
N GLN A 600 15.71 27.12 66.58
CA GLN A 600 14.25 27.10 66.61
C GLN A 600 13.72 25.66 66.58
N TYR A 601 14.19 24.83 65.64
CA TYR A 601 13.74 23.44 65.50
C TYR A 601 14.34 22.54 66.58
N ALA A 602 15.54 22.81 67.11
CA ALA A 602 16.09 22.13 68.27
C ALA A 602 15.20 22.34 69.51
N CYS A 603 14.73 23.59 69.74
CA CYS A 603 13.78 23.88 70.82
C CYS A 603 12.46 23.15 70.64
N THR A 604 12.00 23.02 69.38
CA THR A 604 10.78 22.26 69.08
C THR A 604 10.95 20.75 69.39
N LEU A 605 12.11 20.18 69.07
CA LEU A 605 12.41 18.76 69.38
C LEU A 605 12.54 18.50 70.88
N MET A 606 12.93 19.51 71.68
CA MET A 606 13.07 19.33 73.12
C MET A 606 11.74 19.44 73.85
N LYS A 607 10.62 19.72 73.17
CA LYS A 607 9.30 19.68 73.78
C LYS A 607 9.02 18.24 74.32
N PRO A 608 8.21 18.10 75.39
CA PRO A 608 7.89 16.80 76.00
C PRO A 608 7.35 15.75 75.03
N GLU A 609 6.68 16.20 73.97
CA GLU A 609 6.02 15.34 72.98
C GLU A 609 7.04 14.62 72.08
N TYR A 610 8.15 15.23 71.73
CA TYR A 610 9.14 14.74 70.77
C TYR A 610 10.42 14.26 71.41
N ARG A 611 10.81 14.80 72.56
CA ARG A 611 12.07 14.49 73.26
C ARG A 611 12.34 13.01 73.52
N PRO A 612 11.34 12.18 73.90
CA PRO A 612 11.56 10.73 74.12
C PRO A 612 11.89 9.96 72.81
N GLN A 613 11.43 10.48 71.66
CA GLN A 613 11.58 9.83 70.36
C GLN A 613 12.88 10.22 69.65
N VAL A 614 13.63 11.17 70.17
CA VAL A 614 14.92 11.60 69.63
C VAL A 614 15.98 10.56 69.88
N SER A 615 16.66 10.07 68.83
CA SER A 615 17.75 9.12 68.94
C SER A 615 18.85 9.62 69.85
N GLU A 616 19.34 8.77 70.75
CA GLU A 616 20.44 9.09 71.73
C GLU A 616 21.69 9.64 71.03
N GLN A 617 21.97 9.20 69.82
CA GLN A 617 23.10 9.67 69.01
C GLN A 617 23.05 11.21 68.74
N TYR A 618 21.90 11.80 68.58
CA TYR A 618 21.71 13.18 68.24
C TYR A 618 21.27 14.02 69.47
N LYS A 619 20.68 13.43 70.44
CA LYS A 619 20.11 14.08 71.65
C LYS A 619 21.07 15.02 72.32
N LYS A 620 22.33 14.57 72.62
CA LYS A 620 23.35 15.40 73.22
C LYS A 620 23.72 16.60 72.37
N LYS A 621 23.78 16.46 71.04
CA LYS A 621 24.09 17.57 70.13
C LYS A 621 22.96 18.57 70.12
N ILE A 622 21.71 18.13 70.07
CA ILE A 622 20.51 18.96 70.07
C ILE A 622 20.36 19.72 71.38
N GLU A 623 20.59 19.05 72.54
CA GLU A 623 20.58 19.69 73.87
C GLU A 623 21.66 20.74 73.96
N ASN A 624 22.85 20.56 73.39
CA ASN A 624 23.92 21.59 73.41
C ASN A 624 23.56 22.79 72.55
N ILE A 625 22.83 22.60 71.43
CA ILE A 625 22.38 23.73 70.62
C ILE A 625 21.32 24.55 71.37
N VAL A 626 20.39 23.90 72.08
CA VAL A 626 19.36 24.60 72.89
C VAL A 626 20.00 25.36 74.11
N ARG A 627 21.09 24.86 74.71
CA ARG A 627 21.78 25.45 75.80
C ARG A 627 22.60 26.69 75.39
N LYS A 628 22.96 26.80 74.11
CA LYS A 628 23.77 27.90 73.56
C LYS A 628 22.98 28.62 72.48
N PRO A 629 22.06 29.54 72.85
CA PRO A 629 21.31 30.26 71.85
C PRO A 629 22.26 31.13 70.99
N PRO A 630 21.97 31.23 69.67
CA PRO A 630 22.77 32.13 68.83
C PRO A 630 22.55 33.57 69.20
N PRO A 631 23.50 34.49 68.88
CA PRO A 631 23.37 35.92 69.11
C PRO A 631 22.08 36.50 68.52
N GLU A 632 21.51 37.55 69.12
CA GLU A 632 20.24 38.14 68.62
C GLU A 632 20.30 38.61 67.17
N ALA A 633 21.46 39.00 66.66
CA ALA A 633 21.70 39.34 65.26
C ALA A 633 21.50 38.12 64.35
N ASP A 634 22.00 36.95 64.75
CA ASP A 634 21.87 35.66 63.98
C ASP A 634 20.50 35.04 64.16
N GLN A 635 19.66 35.47 65.08
CA GLN A 635 18.28 35.03 65.24
C GLN A 635 17.31 35.80 64.34
N LYS A 636 17.61 37.02 63.93
CA LYS A 636 16.78 37.91 63.12
C LYS A 636 17.13 37.84 61.62
N ASP A 637 18.41 37.66 61.32
CA ASP A 637 18.86 37.46 59.94
C ASP A 637 18.84 35.92 59.62
N SER A 638 17.71 35.42 59.20
CA SER A 638 17.70 34.10 58.51
C SER A 638 18.63 34.29 57.33
N LEU A 639 19.72 33.48 57.27
CA LEU A 639 20.62 33.39 56.12
C LEU A 639 19.91 32.67 54.93
N GLU A 640 18.57 32.56 55.00
CA GLU A 640 17.78 32.21 53.84
C GLU A 640 17.90 33.30 52.79
N ASP A 641 18.40 32.96 51.61
CA ASP A 641 18.45 33.87 50.47
C ASP A 641 17.06 34.47 50.22
N HIS A 642 16.90 35.75 50.48
CA HIS A 642 15.73 36.51 50.12
C HIS A 642 15.81 36.87 48.64
N ARG A 643 14.94 36.30 47.83
CA ARG A 643 14.94 36.54 46.38
C ARG A 643 13.65 37.21 45.94
N PRO A 644 13.70 38.07 44.90
CA PRO A 644 12.52 38.72 44.38
C PRO A 644 11.59 37.71 43.68
N CYS A 645 10.30 37.93 43.84
CA CYS A 645 9.27 37.21 43.11
C CYS A 645 9.39 37.48 41.59
N MET A 646 9.29 36.48 40.78
CA MET A 646 9.36 36.60 39.32
C MET A 646 8.20 37.42 38.72
N TYR A 647 7.08 37.55 39.48
CA TYR A 647 5.86 38.21 39.01
C TYR A 647 5.68 39.64 39.56
N CYS A 648 6.02 39.90 40.80
CA CYS A 648 5.77 41.19 41.45
C CYS A 648 7.00 41.83 42.13
N SER A 649 8.18 41.21 41.99
CA SER A 649 9.46 41.67 42.54
C SER A 649 9.51 41.79 44.09
N PHE A 650 8.47 41.35 44.81
CA PHE A 650 8.48 41.30 46.29
C PHE A 650 9.49 40.22 46.75
N THR A 651 10.36 40.59 47.70
CA THR A 651 11.37 39.66 48.21
C THR A 651 10.83 38.83 49.37
N PHE A 652 11.03 37.50 49.31
CA PHE A 652 10.65 36.55 50.33
C PHE A 652 11.60 35.36 50.40
N THR A 653 11.53 34.54 51.44
CA THR A 653 12.45 33.44 51.67
C THR A 653 12.26 32.29 50.73
N GLU A 654 13.32 31.55 50.39
CA GLU A 654 13.29 30.39 49.50
C GLU A 654 12.52 29.20 50.09
N SER A 655 12.37 29.11 51.39
CA SER A 655 11.55 28.06 52.04
C SER A 655 10.05 28.21 51.84
N GLN A 656 9.57 29.40 51.44
CA GLN A 656 8.15 29.66 51.15
C GLN A 656 7.83 29.33 49.69
N LEU A 657 6.69 28.68 49.47
CA LEU A 657 6.21 28.31 48.15
C LEU A 657 5.50 29.44 47.43
N ASP A 658 4.69 30.22 48.16
CA ASP A 658 3.84 31.28 47.62
C ASP A 658 4.44 32.66 47.94
N CYS A 659 4.28 33.59 47.01
CA CYS A 659 4.63 34.98 47.26
C CYS A 659 3.61 35.62 48.20
N LEU A 660 4.07 36.25 49.27
CA LEU A 660 3.20 36.89 50.25
C LEU A 660 2.38 38.08 49.69
N ASN A 661 2.92 38.76 48.67
CA ASN A 661 2.29 39.91 48.04
C ASN A 661 1.29 39.51 46.94
N CYS A 662 1.72 38.74 45.91
CA CYS A 662 0.86 38.41 44.76
C CYS A 662 0.21 37.05 44.85
N LYS A 663 0.46 36.26 45.88
CA LYS A 663 -0.03 34.89 46.16
C LYS A 663 0.23 33.87 45.05
N ASN A 664 0.95 34.26 44.01
CA ASN A 664 1.31 33.34 42.92
C ASN A 664 2.43 32.37 43.36
N ILE A 665 2.34 31.15 42.91
CA ILE A 665 3.37 30.14 43.13
C ILE A 665 4.46 30.30 42.08
N SER A 666 5.70 30.45 42.51
CA SER A 666 6.85 30.48 41.59
C SER A 666 7.22 29.11 41.10
N PRO A 667 7.74 28.95 39.85
CA PRO A 667 8.32 27.71 39.40
C PRO A 667 9.62 27.41 40.18
N PHE A 668 9.80 26.12 40.55
CA PHE A 668 10.94 25.61 41.30
C PHE A 668 11.79 24.67 40.49
N CYS A 669 13.10 24.69 40.76
CA CYS A 669 14.04 23.74 40.17
C CYS A 669 13.81 22.33 40.72
N ILE A 670 13.64 21.34 39.87
CA ILE A 670 13.45 19.93 40.28
C ILE A 670 14.70 19.33 40.93
N ALA A 671 15.90 19.86 40.64
CA ALA A 671 17.14 19.34 41.20
C ALA A 671 17.44 19.88 42.62
N THR A 672 17.21 21.17 42.85
CA THR A 672 17.54 21.83 44.13
C THR A 672 16.33 22.22 44.98
N GLY A 673 15.12 22.22 44.40
CA GLY A 673 13.93 22.73 45.04
C GLY A 673 13.87 24.27 45.19
N MET A 674 14.89 24.97 44.75
CA MET A 674 14.98 26.44 44.79
C MET A 674 14.17 27.06 43.65
N ARG A 675 13.77 28.34 43.79
CA ARG A 675 13.09 29.09 42.73
C ARG A 675 13.96 29.17 41.47
N MET A 676 13.31 29.12 40.32
CA MET A 676 13.98 29.22 39.01
C MET A 676 14.63 30.61 38.84
N LEU A 677 15.73 30.63 38.06
CA LEU A 677 16.41 31.83 37.62
C LEU A 677 16.17 32.02 36.11
N LYS A 678 15.98 33.26 35.66
CA LYS A 678 15.75 33.57 34.25
C LYS A 678 16.95 33.20 33.37
N ASP A 679 18.15 33.37 33.89
CA ASP A 679 19.42 33.23 33.17
C ASP A 679 19.93 31.75 33.16
N ASP A 680 19.39 30.91 34.04
CA ASP A 680 19.82 29.50 34.19
C ASP A 680 18.60 28.54 34.08
N TRP A 681 17.92 28.59 32.94
CA TRP A 681 16.70 27.83 32.73
C TRP A 681 16.92 26.66 31.77
N SER A 682 16.49 25.50 32.19
CA SER A 682 16.32 24.31 31.37
C SER A 682 15.06 23.53 31.79
N ASN A 683 14.66 22.56 31.00
CA ASN A 683 13.56 21.66 31.36
C ASN A 683 14.05 20.23 31.27
N CYS A 684 13.48 19.36 32.07
CA CYS A 684 13.67 17.92 31.89
C CYS A 684 13.05 17.47 30.55
N PRO A 685 13.78 16.78 29.64
CA PRO A 685 13.27 16.36 28.35
C PRO A 685 12.09 15.37 28.45
N SER A 686 12.00 14.59 29.54
CA SER A 686 10.94 13.60 29.73
C SER A 686 9.67 14.20 30.34
N CYS A 687 9.76 14.92 31.47
CA CYS A 687 8.58 15.43 32.19
C CYS A 687 8.29 16.92 31.96
N ASN A 688 9.18 17.62 31.27
CA ASN A 688 9.07 19.05 30.96
C ASN A 688 8.88 19.94 32.18
N PHE A 689 9.40 19.50 33.37
CA PHE A 689 9.49 20.34 34.54
C PHE A 689 10.73 21.25 34.51
N PRO A 690 10.65 22.48 35.06
CA PRO A 690 11.77 23.42 35.04
C PRO A 690 12.89 22.98 35.98
N ALA A 691 14.11 23.23 35.56
CA ALA A 691 15.32 22.98 36.35
C ALA A 691 16.35 24.07 36.06
N ARG A 692 17.10 24.51 37.09
CA ARG A 692 18.32 25.27 36.88
C ARG A 692 19.32 24.40 36.16
N ARG A 693 19.76 24.81 34.99
CA ARG A 693 20.60 24.00 34.11
C ARG A 693 21.88 23.54 34.77
N SER A 694 22.56 24.48 35.45
CA SER A 694 23.79 24.22 36.21
C SER A 694 23.59 23.12 37.25
N ALA A 695 22.63 23.32 38.14
CA ALA A 695 22.34 22.40 39.23
C ALA A 695 21.79 21.04 38.74
N PHE A 696 21.03 21.04 37.65
CA PHE A 696 20.52 19.80 37.10
C PHE A 696 21.63 18.96 36.45
N ASN A 697 22.58 19.61 35.77
CA ASN A 697 23.74 18.91 35.23
C ASN A 697 24.58 18.29 36.36
N GLU A 698 24.81 18.99 37.45
CA GLU A 698 25.53 18.46 38.64
C GLU A 698 24.76 17.26 39.24
N ALA A 699 23.45 17.40 39.41
CA ALA A 699 22.61 16.31 39.92
C ALA A 699 22.63 15.05 39.02
N LEU A 700 22.65 15.21 37.69
CA LEU A 700 22.73 14.12 36.74
C LEU A 700 24.10 13.46 36.70
N GLN A 701 25.19 14.14 37.08
CA GLN A 701 26.51 13.50 37.24
C GLN A 701 26.53 12.53 38.42
N VAL A 702 25.71 12.77 39.45
CA VAL A 702 25.61 11.89 40.63
C VAL A 702 24.61 10.74 40.41
N THR A 703 23.51 11.05 39.73
CA THR A 703 22.46 10.07 39.43
C THR A 703 21.87 10.40 38.05
N GLU A 704 22.00 9.53 37.09
CA GLU A 704 21.51 9.72 35.73
C GLU A 704 19.95 9.77 35.62
N GLN A 705 19.26 10.04 36.73
CA GLN A 705 17.80 10.02 36.81
C GLN A 705 17.26 11.41 37.22
N CYS A 706 16.21 11.83 36.53
CA CYS A 706 15.46 13.02 36.86
C CYS A 706 14.87 12.90 38.29
N PRO A 707 15.05 13.89 39.18
CA PRO A 707 14.52 13.84 40.55
C PRO A 707 12.98 13.83 40.62
N MET A 708 12.29 14.28 39.57
CA MET A 708 10.82 14.39 39.54
C MET A 708 10.15 13.17 38.96
N CYS A 709 10.64 12.66 37.83
CA CYS A 709 9.97 11.57 37.08
C CYS A 709 10.74 10.26 37.07
N ASP A 710 11.89 10.20 37.69
CA ASP A 710 12.81 9.05 37.73
C ASP A 710 13.29 8.56 36.33
N ALA A 711 12.99 9.28 35.24
CA ALA A 711 13.46 8.95 33.89
C ALA A 711 14.97 9.17 33.77
N VAL A 712 15.64 8.30 32.99
CA VAL A 712 17.07 8.45 32.69
C VAL A 712 17.24 9.62 31.71
N VAL A 713 18.09 10.57 32.08
CA VAL A 713 18.39 11.81 31.34
C VAL A 713 19.89 12.00 31.29
N LYS A 714 20.42 12.21 30.09
CA LYS A 714 21.86 12.52 29.94
C LYS A 714 22.09 14.03 30.02
N PRO A 715 23.20 14.50 30.58
CA PRO A 715 23.54 15.93 30.63
C PRO A 715 23.56 16.61 29.25
N THR A 716 23.89 15.85 28.20
CA THR A 716 23.90 16.34 26.81
C THR A 716 22.52 16.71 26.26
N ASP A 717 21.45 16.14 26.83
CA ASP A 717 20.08 16.32 26.36
C ASP A 717 19.41 17.57 26.95
N LEU A 718 20.11 18.29 27.81
CA LEU A 718 19.63 19.52 28.49
C LEU A 718 19.85 20.77 27.62
N ALA A 719 18.78 21.19 26.93
CA ALA A 719 18.78 22.44 26.20
C ALA A 719 18.62 23.64 27.13
N ALA A 720 19.42 24.68 26.92
CA ALA A 720 19.21 25.97 27.57
C ALA A 720 18.00 26.69 26.97
N VAL A 721 17.11 27.21 27.78
CA VAL A 721 15.99 28.05 27.35
C VAL A 721 16.44 29.50 27.36
N SER A 722 16.61 30.09 26.17
CA SER A 722 17.12 31.47 26.03
C SER A 722 16.11 32.54 26.51
N ASP A 723 14.80 32.28 26.32
CA ASP A 723 13.74 33.15 26.82
C ASP A 723 12.67 32.31 27.56
N PRO A 724 12.68 32.29 28.89
CA PRO A 724 11.71 31.57 29.71
C PRO A 724 10.38 32.32 29.89
N SER A 725 10.15 33.48 29.28
CA SER A 725 8.98 34.33 29.49
C SER A 725 7.67 33.59 29.20
N SER A 726 7.65 32.78 28.16
CA SER A 726 6.48 31.92 27.78
C SER A 726 6.15 30.89 28.86
N GLN A 727 7.18 30.30 29.46
CA GLN A 727 7.02 29.31 30.52
C GLN A 727 6.59 29.97 31.85
N ILE A 728 7.16 31.12 32.16
CA ILE A 728 6.78 31.92 33.35
C ILE A 728 5.30 32.30 33.25
N ASN A 729 4.85 32.77 32.09
CA ASN A 729 3.46 33.11 31.86
C ASN A 729 2.55 31.87 31.94
N TYR A 730 3.00 30.72 31.41
CA TYR A 730 2.31 29.47 31.56
C TYR A 730 2.10 29.06 33.02
N PHE A 731 3.14 29.14 33.86
CA PHE A 731 2.99 28.85 35.29
C PHE A 731 2.05 29.84 35.98
N LYS A 732 2.05 31.09 35.56
CA LYS A 732 1.13 32.12 36.11
C LYS A 732 -0.33 31.78 35.73
N SER A 733 -0.60 31.37 34.50
CA SER A 733 -1.95 31.03 34.01
C SER A 733 -2.51 29.74 34.60
N LEU A 734 -1.66 28.77 34.98
CA LEU A 734 -2.08 27.49 35.57
C LEU A 734 -2.93 27.67 36.84
N PHE A 735 -2.71 28.76 37.60
CA PHE A 735 -3.39 28.99 38.86
C PHE A 735 -4.47 30.08 38.79
N GLN A 736 -4.47 30.92 37.76
CA GLN A 736 -5.47 32.00 37.59
C GLN A 736 -6.84 31.48 37.07
N ALA A 737 -6.86 30.34 36.39
CA ALA A 737 -8.09 29.75 35.91
C ALA A 737 -8.96 29.09 37.01
N ALA A 738 -8.43 28.96 38.23
CA ALA A 738 -9.11 28.30 39.34
C ALA A 738 -9.92 29.27 40.24
N GLU A 739 -9.78 30.59 40.07
CA GLU A 739 -10.52 31.58 40.87
C GLU A 739 -11.85 32.04 40.22
N GLY A 740 -12.18 31.53 39.05
CA GLY A 740 -13.36 31.93 38.24
C GLY A 740 -14.41 30.84 37.96
N SER A 741 -14.33 29.68 38.61
CA SER A 741 -15.30 28.59 38.40
C SER A 741 -15.91 28.10 39.71
#